data_e38a79cac919a371af73d224a0ad50b2
#
_entry.id   e38a79cac919a371af73d224a0ad50b2
#
_cell.length_a   1.000
_cell.length_b   1.000
_cell.length_c   1.000
_cell.angle_alpha   90.00
_cell.angle_beta   90.00
_cell.angle_gamma   90.00
#
_symmetry.space_group_name_H-M   'P 1'
#
loop_
_entity.id
_entity.type
_entity.pdbx_description
1 polymer ?
#
loop_
_entity_poly.entity_id
_entity_poly.type
_entity_poly.pdbx_seq_one_letter_code
_entity_poly.pdbx_strand_id
1 'polypeptide(L)'
;MSMLKFINNDGDFVLKGAQRYQGTYFPLVNEAGMISSVTPMLGGDCKTDQNTYLLPPAGAETLHESRAARNFWIMSEGREPWSAVGQSAAQQAARFSDSEEETVLRGGLLWQEVSREQKDTGLRASVLSFVPSGNEKAEIMQVTIQNCGSEPIEITPAAAIPIYGRSADNIRDHRHVTSLLHRIELRPHGLDVTPTLTFDERGHRPGNVTYRVWGGDETGGPPQSFIALTRDFVGEGSWDHPEAIFRPNEAVRLRAGQCVEGGEAAAVLFFSPVMLKAGDKRRYQIILATDDSPSHYLLPDAVDAALENTKRWWRERAVQSFSIRDKDFCPWMRWVSVQPILRRICGCSFLPHHDYGRGGRGWRDLWQDSLALLLTSPNEVRGDLLSYFAGVRPDGTNATIIGTVPGEFKADRNNIPRVWMDHGFWPLLTVALYIYETGDTDFLLEEQSYFSDTLSYRGEWPRECADMPKRSGTVFEHILTQLTTAFYDVGEHGFMRLRGADWNDGLDMAKERGESVAFTAAYAYGFDLLAKLTEKLEGDLYIANPLARLLAFPRSDWNDTEKMRRALTEYCAAADKSGEKEKISSALLSKAIGEMADRLRRHINETEWVGDGADLHWFNSYYDNSGRQVEGLRGKTVRMMLTGQVFTILSGTADDSKLHEIVRAADWYLDDPTRGGYCLNTDFGEVKLDMGRMFGFAYGSKENGAVFSHMAVMYAYALYSRGLAHEGRRVLERLYRQSMDFAKSRILPGIPEYFDERGQGMYPYLTGAASWFLLTLQTQVFGVSGHMGDLAISPKLTADMFDDSGTAKIECTAAGRRVWVQYINPLALDWGEYDIDFAACKERKWIGKGTTVIIPREELPNNGQLSLTVTLCRKGARADV
;
A
#
# COMPACT_ATOMS: atom_id res chain seq x y z
N MET A 1 25.51 -2.30 16.07
CA MET A 1 24.94 -3.47 15.36
C MET A 1 23.46 -3.24 15.19
N SER A 2 22.91 -3.42 13.98
CA SER A 2 21.46 -3.33 13.74
C SER A 2 20.70 -4.29 14.67
N MET A 3 19.66 -3.82 15.33
CA MET A 3 18.80 -4.61 16.24
C MET A 3 17.98 -5.63 15.45
N LEU A 4 17.55 -5.25 14.24
CA LEU A 4 16.87 -6.10 13.27
C LEU A 4 17.88 -6.65 12.27
N LYS A 5 17.85 -7.98 12.02
CA LYS A 5 18.74 -8.65 11.06
C LYS A 5 17.96 -9.64 10.23
N PHE A 6 18.16 -9.60 8.92
CA PHE A 6 17.69 -10.67 8.04
C PHE A 6 18.51 -11.94 8.25
N ILE A 7 17.87 -13.09 8.14
CA ILE A 7 18.46 -14.42 8.31
C ILE A 7 18.52 -15.22 7.01
N ASN A 8 17.77 -14.80 5.99
CA ASN A 8 17.80 -15.40 4.65
C ASN A 8 17.33 -14.38 3.59
N ASN A 9 17.36 -14.78 2.32
CA ASN A 9 16.94 -13.96 1.18
C ASN A 9 15.41 -13.94 0.97
N ASP A 10 14.66 -14.73 1.73
CA ASP A 10 13.19 -14.77 1.64
C ASP A 10 12.51 -13.66 2.49
N GLY A 11 13.31 -12.87 3.21
CA GLY A 11 12.82 -11.77 4.03
C GLY A 11 12.59 -12.13 5.49
N ASP A 12 12.99 -13.34 5.92
CA ASP A 12 12.90 -13.71 7.35
C ASP A 12 13.93 -12.92 8.15
N PHE A 13 13.53 -12.45 9.34
CA PHE A 13 14.36 -11.61 10.19
C PHE A 13 14.25 -11.98 11.69
N VAL A 14 15.19 -11.45 12.46
CA VAL A 14 15.19 -11.51 13.93
C VAL A 14 15.33 -10.09 14.49
N LEU A 15 14.50 -9.76 15.47
CA LEU A 15 14.58 -8.55 16.27
C LEU A 15 14.73 -8.93 17.74
N LYS A 16 15.87 -8.56 18.37
CA LYS A 16 16.12 -8.73 19.80
C LYS A 16 15.61 -7.51 20.57
N GLY A 17 15.17 -7.72 21.81
CA GLY A 17 14.63 -6.66 22.64
C GLY A 17 13.29 -6.11 22.15
N ALA A 18 12.50 -6.96 21.50
CA ALA A 18 11.26 -6.56 20.85
C ALA A 18 10.19 -6.01 21.82
N GLN A 19 10.27 -6.34 23.13
CA GLN A 19 9.38 -5.79 24.15
C GLN A 19 9.44 -4.25 24.27
N ARG A 20 10.51 -3.63 23.78
CA ARG A 20 10.70 -2.16 23.79
C ARG A 20 9.99 -1.43 22.65
N TYR A 21 9.36 -2.18 21.71
CA TYR A 21 8.81 -1.67 20.46
C TYR A 21 7.33 -2.00 20.28
N GLN A 22 6.53 -1.80 21.32
CA GLN A 22 5.09 -2.12 21.32
C GLN A 22 4.25 -1.30 20.33
N GLY A 23 4.74 -0.16 19.89
CA GLY A 23 4.09 0.66 18.87
C GLY A 23 4.30 0.16 17.44
N THR A 24 5.08 -0.91 17.24
CA THR A 24 5.20 -1.56 15.92
C THR A 24 4.16 -2.64 15.77
N TYR A 25 3.70 -2.89 14.54
CA TYR A 25 2.78 -3.97 14.27
C TYR A 25 3.20 -4.80 13.06
N PHE A 26 2.69 -6.00 13.03
CA PHE A 26 2.94 -7.00 12.02
C PHE A 26 1.62 -7.34 11.31
N PRO A 27 1.54 -7.28 9.97
CA PRO A 27 0.33 -7.65 9.26
C PRO A 27 0.23 -9.17 9.13
N LEU A 28 -0.94 -9.72 9.40
CA LEU A 28 -1.29 -11.11 9.12
C LEU A 28 -2.59 -11.11 8.31
N VAL A 29 -2.55 -11.63 7.08
CA VAL A 29 -3.65 -11.48 6.13
C VAL A 29 -3.73 -12.68 5.20
N ASN A 30 -4.93 -13.01 4.72
CA ASN A 30 -5.14 -13.91 3.59
C ASN A 30 -6.18 -13.35 2.60
N GLU A 31 -6.33 -14.00 1.47
CA GLU A 31 -7.27 -13.59 0.41
C GLU A 31 -8.74 -13.82 0.78
N ALA A 32 -9.04 -14.63 1.79
CA ALA A 32 -10.40 -14.76 2.34
C ALA A 32 -10.87 -13.52 3.12
N GLY A 33 -9.97 -12.57 3.34
CA GLY A 33 -10.26 -11.31 4.02
C GLY A 33 -10.09 -11.38 5.53
N MET A 34 -9.42 -12.40 6.08
CA MET A 34 -8.97 -12.34 7.47
C MET A 34 -7.82 -11.38 7.59
N ILE A 35 -7.93 -10.38 8.45
CA ILE A 35 -6.97 -9.29 8.62
C ILE A 35 -6.66 -9.14 10.10
N SER A 36 -5.38 -9.27 10.48
CA SER A 36 -4.92 -9.06 11.84
C SER A 36 -3.73 -8.12 11.88
N SER A 37 -3.69 -7.25 12.87
CA SER A 37 -2.49 -6.54 13.27
C SER A 37 -1.98 -7.13 14.59
N VAL A 38 -0.71 -7.48 14.63
CA VAL A 38 -0.11 -8.10 15.81
C VAL A 38 1.15 -7.35 16.22
N THR A 39 1.24 -6.90 17.47
CA THR A 39 2.45 -6.28 18.02
C THR A 39 3.44 -7.33 18.54
N PRO A 40 4.71 -6.97 18.84
CA PRO A 40 5.66 -7.88 19.48
C PRO A 40 5.22 -8.40 20.86
N MET A 41 4.20 -7.79 21.45
CA MET A 41 3.59 -8.21 22.71
C MET A 41 2.19 -8.82 22.49
N LEU A 42 1.89 -9.24 21.25
CA LEU A 42 0.64 -9.85 20.82
C LEU A 42 -0.62 -9.00 21.05
N GLY A 43 -0.46 -7.69 21.20
CA GLY A 43 -1.53 -6.72 21.06
C GLY A 43 -1.98 -6.56 19.60
N GLY A 44 -2.87 -5.62 19.36
CA GLY A 44 -3.45 -5.37 18.04
C GLY A 44 -4.86 -5.92 17.92
N ASP A 45 -5.37 -6.04 16.70
CA ASP A 45 -6.73 -6.44 16.41
C ASP A 45 -6.84 -7.66 15.47
N CYS A 46 -8.09 -8.10 15.24
CA CYS A 46 -8.41 -9.16 14.30
C CYS A 46 -9.83 -8.95 13.75
N LYS A 47 -9.99 -8.96 12.43
CA LYS A 47 -11.23 -8.60 11.73
C LYS A 47 -11.32 -9.22 10.34
N THR A 48 -12.52 -9.12 9.75
CA THR A 48 -12.72 -9.39 8.31
C THR A 48 -13.10 -8.13 7.53
N ASP A 49 -13.70 -7.15 8.19
CA ASP A 49 -14.05 -5.84 7.64
C ASP A 49 -14.31 -4.84 8.78
N GLN A 50 -14.68 -3.60 8.44
CA GLN A 50 -14.95 -2.53 9.42
C GLN A 50 -16.09 -2.82 10.39
N ASN A 51 -17.02 -3.68 10.02
CA ASN A 51 -18.18 -4.02 10.81
C ASN A 51 -18.04 -5.35 11.55
N THR A 52 -16.98 -6.10 11.31
CA THR A 52 -16.79 -7.47 11.76
C THR A 52 -15.43 -7.63 12.44
N TYR A 53 -15.35 -7.21 13.71
CA TYR A 53 -14.17 -7.32 14.56
C TYR A 53 -14.27 -8.48 15.52
N LEU A 54 -13.33 -9.41 15.47
CA LEU A 54 -13.23 -10.47 16.47
C LEU A 54 -12.57 -9.95 17.75
N LEU A 55 -11.43 -9.28 17.64
CA LEU A 55 -10.75 -8.62 18.76
C LEU A 55 -11.15 -7.13 18.82
N PRO A 56 -10.96 -6.46 19.97
CA PRO A 56 -11.19 -5.03 20.08
C PRO A 56 -10.39 -4.25 19.03
N PRO A 57 -11.01 -3.28 18.34
CA PRO A 57 -10.33 -2.43 17.37
C PRO A 57 -9.13 -1.71 17.97
N ALA A 58 -8.01 -1.66 17.24
CA ALA A 58 -6.82 -0.93 17.63
C ALA A 58 -6.46 0.14 16.58
N GLY A 59 -6.15 1.36 17.02
CA GLY A 59 -5.61 2.43 16.19
C GLY A 59 -4.10 2.52 16.31
N ALA A 60 -3.46 3.29 15.42
CA ALA A 60 -2.02 3.53 15.48
C ALA A 60 -1.60 4.14 16.82
N GLU A 61 -2.44 5.04 17.34
CA GLU A 61 -2.22 5.75 18.59
C GLU A 61 -2.39 4.87 19.82
N THR A 62 -3.18 3.81 19.70
CA THR A 62 -3.57 2.92 20.82
C THR A 62 -2.99 1.52 20.73
N LEU A 63 -2.11 1.23 19.77
CA LEU A 63 -1.48 -0.08 19.64
C LEU A 63 -0.82 -0.56 20.94
N HIS A 64 -0.14 0.33 21.64
CA HIS A 64 0.53 0.05 22.90
C HIS A 64 -0.44 -0.20 24.06
N GLU A 65 -1.71 0.15 23.94
CA GLU A 65 -2.78 -0.08 24.92
C GLU A 65 -3.53 -1.38 24.65
N SER A 66 -3.37 -1.99 23.46
CA SER A 66 -4.07 -3.22 23.05
C SER A 66 -3.45 -4.51 23.63
N ARG A 67 -2.88 -4.44 24.82
CA ARG A 67 -2.05 -5.48 25.44
C ARG A 67 -2.78 -6.79 25.74
N ALA A 68 -4.07 -6.72 25.97
CA ALA A 68 -4.85 -7.90 26.37
C ALA A 68 -5.43 -8.69 25.19
N ALA A 69 -5.04 -8.35 23.95
CA ALA A 69 -5.69 -8.92 22.76
C ALA A 69 -5.46 -10.43 22.59
N ARG A 70 -4.27 -10.93 22.94
CA ARG A 70 -3.91 -12.36 22.85
C ARG A 70 -3.00 -12.71 24.01
N ASN A 71 -3.54 -13.28 25.08
CA ASN A 71 -2.74 -13.66 26.24
C ASN A 71 -2.79 -15.17 26.49
N PHE A 72 -1.71 -15.70 27.05
CA PHE A 72 -1.60 -17.09 27.50
C PHE A 72 -0.88 -17.12 28.83
N TRP A 73 -1.60 -17.57 29.85
CA TRP A 73 -1.16 -17.65 31.23
C TRP A 73 -0.60 -19.01 31.59
N ILE A 74 0.42 -19.03 32.43
CA ILE A 74 1.03 -20.22 32.99
C ILE A 74 1.01 -20.05 34.49
N MET A 75 0.25 -20.90 35.17
CA MET A 75 0.13 -20.95 36.60
C MET A 75 0.94 -22.15 37.12
N SER A 76 1.70 -21.97 38.20
CA SER A 76 2.44 -23.02 38.88
C SER A 76 2.24 -22.85 40.37
N GLU A 77 2.15 -23.96 41.12
CA GLU A 77 1.92 -23.94 42.55
C GLU A 77 3.02 -23.16 43.29
N GLY A 78 2.62 -22.27 44.18
CA GLY A 78 3.53 -21.44 44.98
C GLY A 78 4.28 -20.36 44.21
N ARG A 79 3.93 -20.08 42.97
CA ARG A 79 4.53 -19.07 42.13
C ARG A 79 3.51 -18.08 41.60
N GLU A 80 3.96 -16.85 41.31
CA GLU A 80 3.13 -15.85 40.66
C GLU A 80 2.81 -16.28 39.21
N PRO A 81 1.54 -16.17 38.77
CA PRO A 81 1.15 -16.47 37.40
C PRO A 81 1.97 -15.68 36.38
N TRP A 82 2.48 -16.37 35.35
CA TRP A 82 3.33 -15.81 34.31
C TRP A 82 2.60 -15.72 32.98
N SER A 83 2.73 -14.59 32.32
CA SER A 83 2.21 -14.41 30.95
C SER A 83 3.25 -14.82 29.92
N ALA A 84 2.93 -15.80 29.08
CA ALA A 84 3.78 -16.21 27.96
C ALA A 84 4.07 -15.11 26.97
N VAL A 85 3.22 -14.07 26.93
CA VAL A 85 3.35 -12.92 26.02
C VAL A 85 3.88 -11.67 26.75
N GLY A 86 4.25 -11.78 28.06
CA GLY A 86 4.84 -10.69 28.84
C GLY A 86 3.87 -9.60 29.26
N GLN A 87 2.59 -9.95 29.44
CA GLN A 87 1.52 -8.99 29.73
C GLN A 87 1.00 -9.08 31.17
N SER A 88 1.68 -9.77 32.08
CA SER A 88 1.29 -9.70 33.50
C SER A 88 1.70 -8.36 34.11
N ALA A 89 0.97 -7.90 35.13
CA ALA A 89 1.28 -6.65 35.85
C ALA A 89 2.72 -6.66 36.39
N ALA A 90 3.20 -7.79 36.93
CA ALA A 90 4.58 -7.92 37.38
C ALA A 90 5.59 -7.74 36.24
N GLN A 91 5.35 -8.36 35.08
CA GLN A 91 6.22 -8.19 33.90
C GLN A 91 6.18 -6.73 33.35
N GLN A 92 5.02 -6.09 33.43
CA GLN A 92 4.91 -4.67 33.05
C GLN A 92 5.63 -3.75 34.05
N ALA A 93 5.56 -4.05 35.35
CA ALA A 93 6.30 -3.30 36.39
C ALA A 93 7.82 -3.47 36.26
N ALA A 94 8.28 -4.63 35.79
CA ALA A 94 9.70 -4.91 35.59
C ALA A 94 10.29 -4.23 34.33
N ARG A 95 9.47 -3.61 33.49
CA ARG A 95 9.95 -2.94 32.27
C ARG A 95 10.96 -1.84 32.60
N PHE A 96 11.96 -1.72 31.73
CA PHE A 96 13.07 -0.75 31.86
C PHE A 96 13.97 -0.98 33.08
N SER A 97 13.81 -2.11 33.79
CA SER A 97 14.69 -2.53 34.89
C SER A 97 15.62 -3.69 34.45
N ASP A 98 16.58 -4.04 35.28
CA ASP A 98 17.50 -5.19 35.05
C ASP A 98 16.76 -6.55 35.08
N SER A 99 15.59 -6.59 35.66
CA SER A 99 14.73 -7.79 35.73
C SER A 99 13.81 -7.92 34.51
N GLU A 100 13.83 -6.96 33.57
CA GLU A 100 13.05 -7.05 32.33
C GLU A 100 13.37 -8.34 31.54
N GLU A 101 12.33 -9.07 31.15
CA GLU A 101 12.48 -10.26 30.31
C GLU A 101 12.70 -9.83 28.85
N GLU A 102 13.75 -10.35 28.22
CA GLU A 102 13.99 -10.10 26.80
C GLU A 102 12.99 -10.86 25.95
N THR A 103 12.40 -10.15 24.99
CA THR A 103 11.59 -10.74 23.93
C THR A 103 12.37 -10.78 22.64
N VAL A 104 12.47 -11.94 22.02
CA VAL A 104 13.01 -12.13 20.69
C VAL A 104 11.86 -12.35 19.72
N LEU A 105 11.75 -11.50 18.71
CA LEU A 105 10.80 -11.66 17.61
C LEU A 105 11.53 -12.23 16.41
N ARG A 106 11.02 -13.31 15.86
CA ARG A 106 11.34 -13.83 14.52
C ARG A 106 10.15 -13.62 13.62
N GLY A 107 10.37 -13.17 12.42
CA GLY A 107 9.29 -12.94 11.47
C GLY A 107 9.73 -13.25 10.04
N GLY A 108 8.77 -13.50 9.21
CA GLY A 108 8.90 -13.63 7.77
C GLY A 108 7.62 -13.13 7.11
N LEU A 109 7.47 -13.33 5.81
CA LEU A 109 6.31 -12.82 5.09
C LEU A 109 5.00 -13.32 5.72
N LEU A 110 4.33 -12.42 6.46
CA LEU A 110 3.04 -12.57 7.13
C LEU A 110 2.95 -13.71 8.16
N TRP A 111 4.02 -13.98 8.86
CA TRP A 111 4.06 -14.81 10.08
C TRP A 111 5.05 -14.23 11.07
N GLN A 112 4.77 -14.37 12.36
CA GLN A 112 5.71 -14.01 13.41
C GLN A 112 5.74 -15.06 14.53
N GLU A 113 6.87 -15.19 15.18
CA GLU A 113 7.08 -15.92 16.41
C GLU A 113 7.75 -15.02 17.44
N VAL A 114 7.15 -14.88 18.60
CA VAL A 114 7.76 -14.19 19.74
C VAL A 114 8.15 -15.20 20.80
N SER A 115 9.36 -15.06 21.36
CA SER A 115 9.85 -15.94 22.41
C SER A 115 10.41 -15.16 23.59
N ARG A 116 10.21 -15.71 24.80
CA ARG A 116 10.75 -15.18 26.04
C ARG A 116 11.03 -16.32 27.02
N GLU A 117 11.85 -16.04 28.01
CA GLU A 117 12.23 -17.00 29.03
C GLU A 117 12.06 -16.36 30.41
N GLN A 118 11.37 -17.07 31.30
CA GLN A 118 11.28 -16.76 32.73
C GLN A 118 12.55 -17.23 33.41
N LYS A 119 13.38 -16.29 33.83
CA LYS A 119 14.72 -16.58 34.36
C LYS A 119 14.73 -17.48 35.62
N ASP A 120 13.71 -17.32 36.50
CA ASP A 120 13.65 -17.99 37.79
C ASP A 120 13.26 -19.46 37.67
N THR A 121 12.50 -19.85 36.67
CA THR A 121 12.00 -21.21 36.46
C THR A 121 12.70 -21.92 35.32
N GLY A 122 13.31 -21.17 34.39
CA GLY A 122 13.80 -21.70 33.12
C GLY A 122 12.68 -22.09 32.15
N LEU A 123 11.43 -21.66 32.39
CA LEU A 123 10.35 -21.85 31.44
C LEU A 123 10.53 -20.90 30.27
N ARG A 124 10.50 -21.44 29.04
CA ARG A 124 10.50 -20.68 27.80
C ARG A 124 9.15 -20.82 27.13
N ALA A 125 8.57 -19.69 26.72
CA ALA A 125 7.40 -19.63 25.85
C ALA A 125 7.79 -19.13 24.49
N SER A 126 7.29 -19.78 23.43
CA SER A 126 7.31 -19.28 22.04
C SER A 126 5.88 -19.24 21.54
N VAL A 127 5.47 -18.13 20.96
CA VAL A 127 4.14 -17.93 20.43
C VAL A 127 4.24 -17.57 18.95
N LEU A 128 3.83 -18.50 18.10
CA LEU A 128 3.72 -18.34 16.66
C LEU A 128 2.34 -17.79 16.33
N SER A 129 2.27 -16.76 15.48
CA SER A 129 1.03 -16.17 14.99
C SER A 129 1.07 -16.03 13.47
N PHE A 130 0.01 -16.45 12.79
CA PHE A 130 -0.18 -16.27 11.36
C PHE A 130 -1.64 -16.45 10.96
N VAL A 131 -1.99 -15.97 9.79
CA VAL A 131 -3.27 -16.22 9.12
C VAL A 131 -3.00 -17.21 8.00
N PRO A 132 -3.59 -18.43 8.02
CA PRO A 132 -3.35 -19.44 6.99
C PRO A 132 -3.72 -18.94 5.60
N SER A 133 -2.88 -19.21 4.61
CA SER A 133 -3.23 -19.02 3.21
C SER A 133 -4.40 -19.93 2.83
N GLY A 134 -5.37 -19.41 2.05
CA GLY A 134 -6.56 -20.16 1.64
C GLY A 134 -7.85 -19.38 1.90
N ASN A 135 -8.97 -20.10 1.93
CA ASN A 135 -10.30 -19.49 1.97
C ASN A 135 -10.91 -19.40 3.38
N GLU A 136 -10.17 -19.80 4.42
CA GLU A 136 -10.67 -19.81 5.80
C GLU A 136 -10.36 -18.46 6.49
N LYS A 137 -11.39 -17.92 7.13
CA LYS A 137 -11.28 -16.68 7.92
C LYS A 137 -10.84 -17.02 9.35
N ALA A 138 -9.56 -17.41 9.51
CA ALA A 138 -8.99 -17.81 10.78
C ALA A 138 -7.60 -17.22 10.99
N GLU A 139 -7.29 -16.86 12.24
CA GLU A 139 -5.95 -16.59 12.74
C GLU A 139 -5.55 -17.72 13.67
N ILE A 140 -4.30 -18.16 13.61
CA ILE A 140 -3.73 -19.19 14.46
C ILE A 140 -2.69 -18.58 15.40
N MET A 141 -2.83 -18.87 16.69
CA MET A 141 -1.84 -18.62 17.73
C MET A 141 -1.40 -19.97 18.29
N GLN A 142 -0.20 -20.45 17.96
CA GLN A 142 0.36 -21.67 18.54
C GLN A 142 1.35 -21.31 19.65
N VAL A 143 1.08 -21.78 20.87
CA VAL A 143 1.93 -21.56 22.06
C VAL A 143 2.72 -22.80 22.34
N THR A 144 4.04 -22.68 22.39
CA THR A 144 4.95 -23.73 22.80
C THR A 144 5.57 -23.37 24.14
N ILE A 145 5.39 -24.21 25.16
CA ILE A 145 6.02 -24.07 26.47
C ILE A 145 7.10 -25.14 26.60
N GLN A 146 8.30 -24.72 26.95
CA GLN A 146 9.43 -25.61 27.17
C GLN A 146 10.04 -25.39 28.55
N ASN A 147 10.29 -26.47 29.26
CA ASN A 147 11.12 -26.42 30.47
C ASN A 147 12.61 -26.51 30.08
N CYS A 148 13.31 -25.39 30.12
CA CYS A 148 14.76 -25.28 29.90
C CYS A 148 15.55 -25.35 31.21
N GLY A 149 14.86 -25.43 32.37
CA GLY A 149 15.46 -25.65 33.69
C GLY A 149 15.84 -27.10 33.92
N SER A 150 16.46 -27.37 35.08
CA SER A 150 16.90 -28.73 35.51
C SER A 150 15.82 -29.50 36.25
N GLU A 151 14.87 -28.81 36.90
CA GLU A 151 13.88 -29.40 37.75
C GLU A 151 12.52 -29.56 37.03
N PRO A 152 11.78 -30.65 37.31
CA PRO A 152 10.40 -30.80 36.84
C PRO A 152 9.52 -29.68 37.41
N ILE A 153 8.61 -29.15 36.57
CA ILE A 153 7.64 -28.12 36.97
C ILE A 153 6.23 -28.51 36.51
N GLU A 154 5.27 -28.47 37.42
CA GLU A 154 3.87 -28.58 37.07
C GLU A 154 3.32 -27.24 36.69
N ILE A 155 2.65 -27.15 35.52
CA ILE A 155 2.01 -25.95 35.01
C ILE A 155 0.53 -26.19 34.74
N THR A 156 -0.29 -25.17 34.97
CA THR A 156 -1.69 -25.13 34.53
C THR A 156 -1.81 -23.99 33.48
N PRO A 157 -1.95 -24.33 32.20
CA PRO A 157 -2.02 -23.33 31.15
C PRO A 157 -3.43 -22.78 30.96
N ALA A 158 -3.55 -21.48 30.59
CA ALA A 158 -4.83 -20.86 30.24
C ALA A 158 -4.66 -19.81 29.14
N ALA A 159 -5.40 -19.94 28.05
CA ALA A 159 -5.53 -18.87 27.07
C ALA A 159 -6.58 -17.84 27.51
N ALA A 160 -6.35 -16.56 27.26
CA ALA A 160 -7.31 -15.49 27.57
C ALA A 160 -7.40 -14.50 26.41
N ILE A 161 -8.50 -14.54 25.67
CA ILE A 161 -8.74 -13.79 24.45
C ILE A 161 -10.06 -13.02 24.57
N PRO A 162 -10.07 -11.68 24.53
CA PRO A 162 -11.31 -10.91 24.45
C PRO A 162 -12.02 -11.16 23.12
N ILE A 163 -13.34 -11.29 23.13
CA ILE A 163 -14.14 -11.38 21.92
C ILE A 163 -14.97 -10.10 21.83
N TYR A 164 -14.65 -9.25 20.87
CA TYR A 164 -15.34 -7.97 20.68
C TYR A 164 -16.68 -8.18 19.95
N GLY A 165 -16.72 -8.91 18.84
CA GLY A 165 -17.91 -9.39 18.15
C GLY A 165 -18.82 -8.30 17.57
N ARG A 166 -18.26 -7.17 17.06
CA ARG A 166 -19.04 -5.97 16.67
C ARG A 166 -18.32 -5.13 15.63
N SER A 167 -19.01 -4.07 15.17
CA SER A 167 -18.41 -3.00 14.36
C SER A 167 -17.40 -2.17 15.16
N ALA A 168 -16.37 -1.66 14.48
CA ALA A 168 -15.40 -0.76 15.07
C ALA A 168 -16.03 0.50 15.67
N ASP A 169 -17.08 1.02 15.09
CA ASP A 169 -17.77 2.24 15.57
C ASP A 169 -18.31 2.05 17.01
N ASN A 170 -18.67 0.83 17.38
CA ASN A 170 -19.23 0.53 18.69
C ASN A 170 -18.21 0.65 19.85
N ILE A 171 -16.94 0.86 19.58
CA ILE A 171 -15.99 1.13 20.67
C ILE A 171 -16.21 2.51 21.30
N ARG A 172 -16.70 3.47 20.52
CA ARG A 172 -17.04 4.82 20.96
C ARG A 172 -18.50 4.96 21.32
N ASP A 173 -19.36 4.37 20.47
CA ASP A 173 -20.82 4.48 20.61
C ASP A 173 -21.44 3.15 21.01
N HIS A 174 -22.27 3.18 22.04
CA HIS A 174 -23.11 2.06 22.46
C HIS A 174 -22.34 0.79 22.85
N ARG A 175 -21.08 0.87 23.26
CA ARG A 175 -20.26 -0.28 23.59
C ARG A 175 -20.93 -1.23 24.58
N HIS A 176 -21.51 -0.69 25.67
CA HIS A 176 -22.24 -1.49 26.65
C HIS A 176 -23.50 -2.13 26.03
N VAL A 177 -24.33 -1.32 25.35
CA VAL A 177 -25.60 -1.80 24.77
C VAL A 177 -25.37 -2.91 23.75
N THR A 178 -24.36 -2.77 22.91
CA THR A 178 -24.07 -3.76 21.88
C THR A 178 -23.48 -5.06 22.47
N SER A 179 -22.83 -5.01 23.64
CA SER A 179 -22.37 -6.21 24.32
C SER A 179 -23.54 -7.08 24.84
N LEU A 180 -24.67 -6.46 25.17
CA LEU A 180 -25.88 -7.17 25.61
C LEU A 180 -26.52 -8.02 24.51
N LEU A 181 -26.15 -7.78 23.25
CA LEU A 181 -26.64 -8.55 22.10
C LEU A 181 -25.94 -9.91 21.93
N HIS A 182 -24.83 -10.14 22.61
CA HIS A 182 -24.08 -11.38 22.50
C HIS A 182 -24.88 -12.59 22.98
N ARG A 183 -24.77 -13.68 22.21
CA ARG A 183 -25.22 -15.02 22.58
C ARG A 183 -23.98 -15.90 22.54
N ILE A 184 -23.57 -16.42 23.67
CA ILE A 184 -22.32 -17.14 23.86
C ILE A 184 -22.62 -18.60 24.10
N GLU A 185 -22.18 -19.47 23.22
CA GLU A 185 -22.30 -20.91 23.34
C GLU A 185 -20.95 -21.54 23.65
N LEU A 186 -20.89 -22.32 24.71
CA LEU A 186 -19.67 -23.03 25.09
C LEU A 186 -19.62 -24.37 24.34
N ARG A 187 -18.70 -24.48 23.40
CA ARG A 187 -18.39 -25.69 22.64
C ARG A 187 -17.32 -26.52 23.35
N PRO A 188 -17.09 -27.79 22.96
CA PRO A 188 -16.03 -28.59 23.53
C PRO A 188 -14.67 -27.94 23.53
N HIS A 189 -14.31 -27.25 22.43
CA HIS A 189 -13.00 -26.64 22.26
C HIS A 189 -12.94 -25.15 22.58
N GLY A 190 -14.05 -24.47 22.87
CA GLY A 190 -14.03 -23.02 23.13
C GLY A 190 -15.40 -22.37 23.08
N LEU A 191 -15.43 -21.14 22.66
CA LEU A 191 -16.62 -20.28 22.64
C LEU A 191 -17.00 -19.88 21.22
N ASP A 192 -18.31 -19.94 20.93
CA ASP A 192 -18.96 -19.32 19.79
C ASP A 192 -19.78 -18.13 20.30
N VAL A 193 -19.57 -16.94 19.73
CA VAL A 193 -20.30 -15.71 20.07
C VAL A 193 -21.03 -15.23 18.84
N THR A 194 -22.37 -15.20 18.90
CA THR A 194 -23.22 -14.70 17.81
C THR A 194 -24.06 -13.54 18.33
N PRO A 195 -23.81 -12.28 17.90
CA PRO A 195 -24.68 -11.17 18.25
C PRO A 195 -26.06 -11.36 17.63
N THR A 196 -27.14 -11.02 18.35
CA THR A 196 -28.51 -11.06 17.80
C THR A 196 -28.76 -10.01 16.73
N LEU A 197 -28.05 -8.88 16.82
CA LEU A 197 -28.13 -7.75 15.88
C LEU A 197 -26.74 -7.17 15.62
N THR A 198 -26.55 -6.64 14.42
CA THR A 198 -25.49 -5.68 14.13
C THR A 198 -26.00 -4.27 14.42
N PHE A 199 -25.07 -3.38 14.85
CA PHE A 199 -25.36 -2.01 15.20
C PHE A 199 -24.24 -1.14 14.63
N ASP A 200 -24.36 -0.75 13.35
CA ASP A 200 -23.34 -0.06 12.59
C ASP A 200 -23.94 1.07 11.73
N GLU A 201 -23.14 1.74 10.92
CA GLU A 201 -23.55 2.83 10.04
C GLU A 201 -24.61 2.42 9.00
N ARG A 202 -24.81 1.14 8.76
CA ARG A 202 -25.83 0.59 7.87
C ARG A 202 -27.20 0.43 8.57
N GLY A 203 -27.27 0.76 9.86
CA GLY A 203 -28.43 0.59 10.72
C GLY A 203 -28.48 -0.78 11.40
N HIS A 204 -29.62 -1.10 11.97
CA HIS A 204 -29.84 -2.36 12.70
C HIS A 204 -30.19 -3.49 11.72
N ARG A 205 -29.46 -4.61 11.83
CA ARG A 205 -29.69 -5.82 11.02
C ARG A 205 -29.57 -7.06 11.90
N PRO A 206 -30.25 -8.17 11.59
CA PRO A 206 -30.02 -9.42 12.27
C PRO A 206 -28.52 -9.80 12.22
N GLY A 207 -27.97 -10.22 13.32
CA GLY A 207 -26.60 -10.74 13.40
C GLY A 207 -26.52 -12.10 12.73
N ASN A 208 -25.57 -12.25 11.80
CA ASN A 208 -25.36 -13.48 11.05
C ASN A 208 -23.91 -13.97 11.10
N VAL A 209 -23.05 -13.27 11.83
CA VAL A 209 -21.63 -13.63 11.99
C VAL A 209 -21.43 -14.33 13.34
N THR A 210 -20.76 -15.47 13.32
CA THR A 210 -20.33 -16.16 14.52
C THR A 210 -18.84 -15.99 14.72
N TYR A 211 -18.44 -15.40 15.84
CA TYR A 211 -17.06 -15.20 16.25
C TYR A 211 -16.64 -16.38 17.13
N ARG A 212 -15.53 -17.04 16.77
CA ARG A 212 -15.06 -18.25 17.45
C ARG A 212 -13.66 -18.05 18.02
N VAL A 213 -13.50 -18.53 19.26
CA VAL A 213 -12.16 -18.74 19.84
C VAL A 213 -12.14 -20.15 20.41
N TRP A 214 -11.37 -21.01 19.74
CA TRP A 214 -11.21 -22.41 20.11
C TRP A 214 -9.77 -22.73 20.48
N GLY A 215 -9.58 -23.74 21.33
CA GLY A 215 -8.25 -24.20 21.69
C GLY A 215 -8.15 -25.71 21.81
N GLY A 216 -6.94 -26.22 21.56
CA GLY A 216 -6.57 -27.62 21.72
C GLY A 216 -5.18 -27.74 22.33
N ASP A 217 -4.95 -28.83 23.08
CA ASP A 217 -3.63 -29.20 23.54
C ASP A 217 -2.81 -29.94 22.45
N GLU A 218 -1.65 -30.47 22.79
CA GLU A 218 -0.74 -31.17 21.86
C GLU A 218 -1.39 -32.36 21.12
N THR A 219 -2.44 -32.95 21.70
CA THR A 219 -3.18 -34.08 21.11
C THR A 219 -4.47 -33.64 20.42
N GLY A 220 -4.77 -32.32 20.38
CA GLY A 220 -6.04 -31.79 19.99
C GLY A 220 -7.12 -31.89 21.07
N GLY A 221 -6.74 -32.23 22.30
CA GLY A 221 -7.65 -32.37 23.44
C GLY A 221 -8.25 -31.02 23.85
N PRO A 222 -9.55 -30.99 24.27
CA PRO A 222 -10.24 -29.76 24.61
C PRO A 222 -9.78 -29.17 25.95
N PRO A 223 -10.01 -27.87 26.20
CA PRO A 223 -9.91 -27.26 27.51
C PRO A 223 -10.86 -27.93 28.52
N GLN A 224 -10.47 -27.95 29.81
CA GLN A 224 -11.30 -28.57 30.88
C GLN A 224 -12.46 -27.67 31.31
N SER A 225 -12.27 -26.36 31.26
CA SER A 225 -13.25 -25.37 31.70
C SER A 225 -13.03 -24.01 31.08
N PHE A 226 -14.05 -23.14 31.19
CA PHE A 226 -14.12 -21.89 30.50
C PHE A 226 -14.58 -20.75 31.44
N ILE A 227 -14.16 -19.49 31.07
CA ILE A 227 -14.88 -18.29 31.50
C ILE A 227 -15.31 -17.58 30.21
N ALA A 228 -16.56 -17.08 30.19
CA ALA A 228 -17.19 -16.54 28.96
C ALA A 228 -17.32 -15.02 28.96
N LEU A 229 -17.19 -14.37 30.10
CA LEU A 229 -17.37 -12.91 30.24
C LEU A 229 -16.12 -12.24 30.82
N THR A 230 -15.82 -11.07 30.29
CA THR A 230 -14.71 -10.23 30.77
C THR A 230 -14.80 -9.92 32.25
N ARG A 231 -15.99 -9.59 32.76
CA ARG A 231 -16.19 -9.27 34.17
C ARG A 231 -15.86 -10.44 35.11
N ASP A 232 -16.17 -11.68 34.68
CA ASP A 232 -15.94 -12.87 35.47
C ASP A 232 -14.44 -13.30 35.42
N PHE A 233 -13.73 -12.86 34.38
CA PHE A 233 -12.30 -13.09 34.26
C PHE A 233 -11.49 -12.06 35.04
N VAL A 234 -11.77 -10.79 34.81
CA VAL A 234 -11.02 -9.67 35.39
C VAL A 234 -11.34 -9.50 36.87
N GLY A 235 -12.59 -9.67 37.28
CA GLY A 235 -13.06 -9.41 38.65
C GLY A 235 -12.77 -7.97 39.05
N GLU A 236 -12.23 -7.80 40.26
CA GLU A 236 -11.75 -6.50 40.78
C GLU A 236 -10.31 -6.15 40.31
N GLY A 237 -9.72 -7.00 39.46
CA GLY A 237 -8.39 -6.78 38.90
C GLY A 237 -8.39 -6.05 37.54
N SER A 238 -7.56 -6.54 36.64
CA SER A 238 -7.38 -6.01 35.28
C SER A 238 -7.00 -7.14 34.31
N TRP A 239 -6.91 -6.85 32.99
CA TRP A 239 -6.49 -7.86 32.02
C TRP A 239 -5.05 -8.35 32.23
N ASP A 240 -4.19 -7.57 32.85
CA ASP A 240 -2.80 -7.89 33.20
C ASP A 240 -2.66 -8.43 34.62
N HIS A 241 -3.71 -8.36 35.43
CA HIS A 241 -3.80 -8.97 36.78
C HIS A 241 -5.22 -9.49 37.03
N PRO A 242 -5.71 -10.47 36.27
CA PRO A 242 -7.10 -10.91 36.38
C PRO A 242 -7.34 -11.79 37.58
N GLU A 243 -8.42 -11.50 38.33
CA GLU A 243 -8.75 -12.22 39.59
C GLU A 243 -8.87 -13.72 39.35
N ALA A 244 -9.43 -14.14 38.21
CA ALA A 244 -9.63 -15.56 37.90
C ALA A 244 -8.32 -16.37 37.70
N ILE A 245 -7.22 -15.68 37.43
CA ILE A 245 -5.88 -16.31 37.30
C ILE A 245 -5.14 -16.29 38.67
N PHE A 246 -5.25 -15.16 39.41
CA PHE A 246 -4.54 -14.98 40.66
C PHE A 246 -5.28 -15.60 41.88
N ARG A 247 -6.62 -15.83 41.74
CA ARG A 247 -7.48 -16.52 42.73
C ARG A 247 -8.28 -17.62 42.05
N PRO A 248 -7.63 -18.63 41.46
CA PRO A 248 -8.30 -19.63 40.60
C PRO A 248 -9.38 -20.45 41.28
N ASN A 249 -9.33 -20.59 42.60
CA ASN A 249 -10.32 -21.30 43.39
C ASN A 249 -11.61 -20.54 43.63
N GLU A 250 -11.60 -19.20 43.43
CA GLU A 250 -12.78 -18.34 43.60
C GLU A 250 -13.49 -18.11 42.26
N ALA A 251 -12.85 -18.41 41.15
CA ALA A 251 -13.39 -18.16 39.79
C ALA A 251 -14.53 -19.15 39.47
N VAL A 252 -15.63 -18.59 38.99
CA VAL A 252 -16.78 -19.37 38.47
C VAL A 252 -16.42 -19.90 37.06
N ARG A 253 -16.24 -21.20 36.97
CA ARG A 253 -15.87 -21.88 35.72
C ARG A 253 -17.05 -22.57 35.08
N LEU A 254 -17.22 -22.40 33.79
CA LEU A 254 -18.25 -22.99 32.97
C LEU A 254 -17.73 -24.25 32.24
N ARG A 255 -18.67 -25.04 31.68
CA ARG A 255 -18.36 -26.22 30.93
C ARG A 255 -19.02 -26.20 29.55
N ALA A 256 -18.52 -27.02 28.64
CA ALA A 256 -19.12 -27.19 27.33
C ALA A 256 -20.61 -27.57 27.43
N GLY A 257 -21.42 -27.03 26.49
CA GLY A 257 -22.88 -27.20 26.46
C GLY A 257 -23.67 -26.14 27.24
N GLN A 258 -23.00 -25.28 28.03
CA GLN A 258 -23.66 -24.13 28.69
C GLN A 258 -23.74 -22.94 27.71
N CYS A 259 -24.66 -22.02 28.00
CA CYS A 259 -24.86 -20.78 27.25
C CYS A 259 -24.84 -19.57 28.21
N VAL A 260 -24.35 -18.44 27.71
CA VAL A 260 -24.37 -17.16 28.43
C VAL A 260 -24.95 -16.10 27.51
N GLU A 261 -25.81 -15.25 28.03
CA GLU A 261 -26.46 -14.19 27.28
C GLU A 261 -26.03 -12.81 27.77
N GLY A 262 -25.60 -11.97 26.83
CA GLY A 262 -25.23 -10.58 27.10
C GLY A 262 -23.90 -10.41 27.83
N GLY A 263 -23.30 -9.25 27.63
CA GLY A 263 -22.04 -8.84 28.26
C GLY A 263 -20.83 -8.85 27.32
N GLU A 264 -19.72 -8.22 27.75
CA GLU A 264 -18.44 -8.26 27.06
C GLU A 264 -17.87 -9.68 27.11
N ALA A 265 -17.76 -10.32 25.96
CA ALA A 265 -17.30 -11.70 25.85
C ALA A 265 -15.79 -11.84 26.03
N ALA A 266 -15.36 -12.94 26.66
CA ALA A 266 -13.97 -13.32 26.80
C ALA A 266 -13.84 -14.84 26.71
N ALA A 267 -13.03 -15.32 25.79
CA ALA A 267 -12.69 -16.74 25.75
C ALA A 267 -11.49 -17.02 26.67
N VAL A 268 -11.78 -17.50 27.89
CA VAL A 268 -10.73 -17.99 28.76
C VAL A 268 -10.82 -19.52 28.79
N LEU A 269 -9.75 -20.16 28.28
CA LEU A 269 -9.68 -21.60 28.06
C LEU A 269 -8.66 -22.21 29.03
N PHE A 270 -9.11 -22.93 30.04
CA PHE A 270 -8.24 -23.61 31.00
C PHE A 270 -7.93 -25.02 30.55
N PHE A 271 -6.65 -25.32 30.32
CA PHE A 271 -6.19 -26.65 29.95
C PHE A 271 -5.84 -27.49 31.19
N SER A 272 -5.67 -28.82 31.00
CA SER A 272 -5.27 -29.74 32.06
C SER A 272 -3.88 -29.38 32.61
N PRO A 273 -3.67 -29.48 33.93
CA PRO A 273 -2.33 -29.41 34.49
C PRO A 273 -1.41 -30.46 33.87
N VAL A 274 -0.15 -30.08 33.66
CA VAL A 274 0.87 -30.96 33.06
C VAL A 274 2.19 -30.80 33.74
N MET A 275 2.84 -31.94 34.01
CA MET A 275 4.21 -31.99 34.52
C MET A 275 5.19 -31.91 33.35
N LEU A 276 6.07 -30.89 33.35
CA LEU A 276 7.15 -30.74 32.39
C LEU A 276 8.47 -31.13 33.04
N LYS A 277 9.08 -32.24 32.62
CA LYS A 277 10.45 -32.58 32.99
C LYS A 277 11.44 -31.66 32.28
N ALA A 278 12.69 -31.65 32.75
CA ALA A 278 13.77 -30.94 32.06
C ALA A 278 13.83 -31.31 30.55
N GLY A 279 13.76 -30.33 29.68
CA GLY A 279 13.74 -30.47 28.22
C GLY A 279 12.36 -30.73 27.58
N ASP A 280 11.33 -31.08 28.38
CA ASP A 280 9.98 -31.35 27.86
C ASP A 280 9.38 -30.09 27.23
N LYS A 281 8.54 -30.32 26.20
CA LYS A 281 7.76 -29.30 25.50
C LYS A 281 6.30 -29.66 25.45
N ARG A 282 5.41 -28.66 25.44
CA ARG A 282 3.98 -28.81 25.18
C ARG A 282 3.51 -27.71 24.24
N ARG A 283 2.64 -28.05 23.29
CA ARG A 283 2.04 -27.12 22.32
C ARG A 283 0.55 -26.97 22.59
N TYR A 284 0.07 -25.74 22.40
CA TYR A 284 -1.34 -25.38 22.51
C TYR A 284 -1.71 -24.58 21.28
N GLN A 285 -2.82 -24.92 20.61
CA GLN A 285 -3.33 -24.22 19.45
C GLN A 285 -4.53 -23.37 19.87
N ILE A 286 -4.50 -22.08 19.59
CA ILE A 286 -5.62 -21.17 19.77
C ILE A 286 -6.01 -20.62 18.41
N ILE A 287 -7.28 -20.77 18.06
CA ILE A 287 -7.83 -20.42 16.76
C ILE A 287 -8.85 -19.30 16.97
N LEU A 288 -8.66 -18.19 16.27
CA LEU A 288 -9.58 -17.07 16.22
C LEU A 288 -10.23 -17.07 14.83
N ALA A 289 -11.55 -17.29 14.72
CA ALA A 289 -12.22 -17.42 13.44
C ALA A 289 -13.56 -16.68 13.39
N THR A 290 -13.99 -16.32 12.18
CA THR A 290 -15.31 -15.80 11.92
C THR A 290 -16.04 -16.69 10.90
N ASP A 291 -17.26 -17.13 11.24
CA ASP A 291 -18.11 -18.05 10.46
C ASP A 291 -17.55 -19.45 10.20
N ASP A 292 -16.27 -19.57 9.84
CA ASP A 292 -15.62 -20.83 9.60
C ASP A 292 -15.43 -21.64 10.88
N SER A 293 -15.37 -22.95 10.76
CA SER A 293 -15.14 -23.89 11.87
C SER A 293 -13.88 -24.73 11.62
N PRO A 294 -12.69 -24.14 11.64
CA PRO A 294 -11.45 -24.78 11.21
C PRO A 294 -10.87 -25.71 12.31
N SER A 295 -11.64 -26.72 12.72
CA SER A 295 -11.29 -27.65 13.80
C SER A 295 -10.04 -28.50 13.53
N HIS A 296 -9.64 -28.65 12.28
CA HIS A 296 -8.40 -29.36 11.91
C HIS A 296 -7.14 -28.67 12.44
N TYR A 297 -7.15 -27.34 12.64
CA TYR A 297 -6.03 -26.60 13.26
C TYR A 297 -5.90 -26.81 14.78
N LEU A 298 -6.78 -27.56 15.39
CA LEU A 298 -6.60 -27.99 16.79
C LEU A 298 -5.45 -29.01 16.93
N LEU A 299 -4.98 -29.59 15.82
CA LEU A 299 -3.84 -30.51 15.77
C LEU A 299 -2.55 -29.78 15.36
N PRO A 300 -1.45 -29.93 16.11
CA PRO A 300 -0.16 -29.27 15.82
C PRO A 300 0.35 -29.53 14.40
N ASP A 301 0.26 -30.75 13.90
CA ASP A 301 0.77 -31.12 12.57
C ASP A 301 0.03 -30.38 11.44
N ALA A 302 -1.28 -30.12 11.63
CA ALA A 302 -2.05 -29.32 10.67
C ALA A 302 -1.63 -27.84 10.68
N VAL A 303 -1.29 -27.30 11.87
CA VAL A 303 -0.76 -25.95 12.01
C VAL A 303 0.61 -25.83 11.35
N ASP A 304 1.51 -26.80 11.57
CA ASP A 304 2.84 -26.83 10.96
C ASP A 304 2.73 -26.87 9.40
N ALA A 305 1.84 -27.71 8.89
CA ALA A 305 1.57 -27.79 7.45
C ALA A 305 0.98 -26.48 6.88
N ALA A 306 0.05 -25.86 7.60
CA ALA A 306 -0.56 -24.60 7.22
C ALA A 306 0.46 -23.46 7.20
N LEU A 307 1.37 -23.40 8.16
CA LEU A 307 2.46 -22.42 8.21
C LEU A 307 3.36 -22.55 6.98
N GLU A 308 3.81 -23.75 6.65
CA GLU A 308 4.69 -23.97 5.49
C GLU A 308 3.97 -23.68 4.17
N ASN A 309 2.67 -23.99 4.06
CA ASN A 309 1.85 -23.59 2.93
C ASN A 309 1.74 -22.07 2.82
N THR A 310 1.51 -21.37 3.93
CA THR A 310 1.41 -19.91 3.99
C THR A 310 2.73 -19.26 3.60
N LYS A 311 3.87 -19.72 4.12
CA LYS A 311 5.20 -19.23 3.73
C LYS A 311 5.45 -19.42 2.22
N ARG A 312 5.10 -20.59 1.67
CA ARG A 312 5.23 -20.87 0.25
C ARG A 312 4.35 -19.95 -0.58
N TRP A 313 3.09 -19.80 -0.19
CA TRP A 313 2.10 -18.97 -0.89
C TRP A 313 2.56 -17.52 -1.02
N TRP A 314 3.08 -16.91 0.05
CA TRP A 314 3.58 -15.54 0.02
C TRP A 314 4.89 -15.41 -0.77
N ARG A 315 5.80 -16.39 -0.67
CA ARG A 315 7.03 -16.41 -1.47
C ARG A 315 6.76 -16.47 -2.97
N GLU A 316 5.79 -17.27 -3.37
CA GLU A 316 5.39 -17.42 -4.78
C GLU A 316 4.78 -16.14 -5.34
N ARG A 317 4.15 -15.32 -4.51
CA ARG A 317 3.55 -14.04 -4.92
C ARG A 317 4.54 -12.88 -4.87
N ALA A 318 5.49 -12.88 -3.99
CA ALA A 318 6.62 -11.94 -3.97
C ALA A 318 7.63 -12.30 -5.08
N VAL A 319 7.17 -12.32 -6.33
CA VAL A 319 7.94 -12.87 -7.48
C VAL A 319 9.22 -12.11 -7.74
N GLN A 320 9.20 -10.78 -7.49
CA GLN A 320 10.34 -9.93 -7.82
C GLN A 320 11.48 -10.13 -6.82
N SER A 321 12.67 -10.36 -7.35
CA SER A 321 13.89 -10.52 -6.58
C SER A 321 15.00 -9.67 -7.19
N PHE A 322 15.70 -8.92 -6.34
CA PHE A 322 16.73 -7.99 -6.74
C PHE A 322 18.03 -8.33 -6.00
N SER A 323 19.09 -8.64 -6.71
CA SER A 323 20.40 -8.92 -6.13
C SER A 323 21.40 -7.86 -6.58
N ILE A 324 21.87 -7.10 -5.61
CA ILE A 324 22.89 -6.07 -5.77
C ILE A 324 24.01 -6.31 -4.75
N ARG A 325 25.03 -5.45 -4.72
CA ARG A 325 26.13 -5.52 -3.73
C ARG A 325 25.64 -5.58 -2.29
N ASP A 326 24.61 -4.81 -1.94
CA ASP A 326 24.00 -4.82 -0.60
C ASP A 326 23.12 -6.07 -0.42
N LYS A 327 23.56 -6.97 0.44
CA LYS A 327 22.90 -8.27 0.68
C LYS A 327 21.58 -8.15 1.42
N ASP A 328 21.37 -7.08 2.21
CA ASP A 328 20.12 -6.85 2.95
C ASP A 328 19.03 -6.24 2.06
N PHE A 329 19.40 -5.72 0.87
CA PHE A 329 18.45 -5.13 -0.06
C PHE A 329 17.45 -6.17 -0.61
N CYS A 330 17.92 -7.35 -1.00
CA CYS A 330 17.05 -8.41 -1.54
C CYS A 330 15.96 -8.86 -0.53
N PRO A 331 16.30 -9.26 0.71
CA PRO A 331 15.29 -9.66 1.68
C PRO A 331 14.36 -8.51 2.08
N TRP A 332 14.82 -7.25 2.14
CA TRP A 332 13.96 -6.09 2.36
C TRP A 332 12.95 -5.90 1.21
N MET A 333 13.41 -6.05 -0.03
CA MET A 333 12.55 -5.93 -1.20
C MET A 333 11.45 -7.01 -1.27
N ARG A 334 11.65 -8.18 -0.65
CA ARG A 334 10.57 -9.18 -0.51
C ARG A 334 9.36 -8.59 0.24
N TRP A 335 9.62 -7.83 1.30
CA TRP A 335 8.59 -7.13 2.07
C TRP A 335 7.91 -6.02 1.26
N VAL A 336 8.69 -5.24 0.53
CA VAL A 336 8.12 -4.22 -0.37
C VAL A 336 7.25 -4.86 -1.44
N SER A 337 7.63 -6.03 -1.97
CA SER A 337 6.90 -6.74 -3.03
C SER A 337 5.53 -7.26 -2.61
N VAL A 338 5.31 -7.56 -1.33
CA VAL A 338 3.98 -7.99 -0.84
C VAL A 338 3.04 -6.82 -0.52
N GLN A 339 3.55 -5.61 -0.35
CA GLN A 339 2.72 -4.45 0.05
C GLN A 339 1.61 -4.11 -0.97
N PRO A 340 1.83 -4.12 -2.30
CA PRO A 340 0.73 -3.93 -3.26
C PRO A 340 -0.35 -5.00 -3.16
N ILE A 341 0.02 -6.24 -2.83
CA ILE A 341 -0.93 -7.34 -2.64
C ILE A 341 -1.75 -7.09 -1.36
N LEU A 342 -1.10 -6.64 -0.28
CA LEU A 342 -1.80 -6.25 0.94
C LEU A 342 -2.82 -5.13 0.68
N ARG A 343 -2.47 -4.13 -0.14
CA ARG A 343 -3.39 -3.06 -0.52
C ARG A 343 -4.57 -3.57 -1.34
N ARG A 344 -4.35 -4.53 -2.23
CA ARG A 344 -5.44 -5.18 -2.96
C ARG A 344 -6.43 -5.88 -2.03
N ILE A 345 -5.95 -6.55 -0.99
CA ILE A 345 -6.78 -7.27 0.00
C ILE A 345 -7.41 -6.31 1.01
N CYS A 346 -6.62 -5.45 1.62
CA CYS A 346 -7.01 -4.64 2.77
C CYS A 346 -7.57 -3.25 2.39
N GLY A 347 -7.37 -2.79 1.15
CA GLY A 347 -7.65 -1.41 0.76
C GLY A 347 -6.57 -0.45 1.26
N CYS A 348 -6.96 0.84 1.46
CA CYS A 348 -6.02 1.90 1.82
C CYS A 348 -5.76 2.01 3.33
N SER A 349 -6.42 1.19 4.16
CA SER A 349 -6.28 1.21 5.61
C SER A 349 -6.21 -0.18 6.18
N PHE A 350 -5.15 -0.42 6.94
CA PHE A 350 -4.93 -1.67 7.67
C PHE A 350 -5.46 -1.58 9.10
N LEU A 351 -5.20 -0.46 9.76
CA LEU A 351 -5.66 -0.22 11.11
C LEU A 351 -7.09 0.35 11.12
N PRO A 352 -7.98 -0.14 11.99
CA PRO A 352 -9.42 0.12 11.92
C PRO A 352 -9.82 1.55 12.18
N HIS A 353 -9.16 2.21 13.11
CA HIS A 353 -9.46 3.61 13.46
C HIS A 353 -8.59 4.60 12.69
N HIS A 354 -7.97 4.14 11.64
CA HIS A 354 -7.35 5.02 10.68
C HIS A 354 -8.43 5.82 9.93
N ASP A 355 -8.08 7.02 9.43
CA ASP A 355 -8.99 7.93 8.74
C ASP A 355 -9.76 7.32 7.56
N TYR A 356 -9.22 6.26 6.98
CA TYR A 356 -9.81 5.51 5.87
C TYR A 356 -10.53 4.22 6.29
N GLY A 357 -10.73 4.02 7.58
CA GLY A 357 -11.11 2.75 8.20
C GLY A 357 -12.46 2.15 7.81
N ARG A 358 -13.20 2.70 6.86
CA ARG A 358 -14.50 2.18 6.39
C ARG A 358 -14.40 1.33 5.13
N GLY A 359 -13.23 0.77 4.84
CA GLY A 359 -13.04 -0.22 3.80
C GLY A 359 -13.13 0.32 2.38
N GLY A 360 -13.04 1.64 2.19
CA GLY A 360 -13.02 2.24 0.86
C GLY A 360 -11.68 1.98 0.16
N ARG A 361 -11.76 1.55 -1.10
CA ARG A 361 -10.62 1.49 -2.00
C ARG A 361 -10.60 2.77 -2.80
N GLY A 362 -9.62 3.66 -2.55
CA GLY A 362 -9.48 4.91 -3.26
C GLY A 362 -9.27 4.69 -4.76
N TRP A 363 -9.94 5.47 -5.59
CA TRP A 363 -9.77 5.44 -7.05
C TRP A 363 -8.30 5.53 -7.45
N ARG A 364 -7.61 6.61 -7.05
CA ARG A 364 -6.19 6.82 -7.40
C ARG A 364 -5.28 5.71 -6.89
N ASP A 365 -5.61 5.15 -5.72
CA ASP A 365 -4.79 4.13 -5.08
C ASP A 365 -4.81 2.82 -5.84
N LEU A 366 -5.98 2.32 -6.22
CA LEU A 366 -6.11 1.05 -6.94
C LEU A 366 -5.46 1.08 -8.31
N TRP A 367 -5.58 2.20 -9.05
CA TRP A 367 -4.88 2.35 -10.32
C TRP A 367 -3.36 2.31 -10.14
N GLN A 368 -2.82 3.00 -9.13
CA GLN A 368 -1.38 3.00 -8.87
C GLN A 368 -0.87 1.68 -8.29
N ASP A 369 -1.66 1.00 -7.45
CA ASP A 369 -1.30 -0.32 -6.95
C ASP A 369 -1.23 -1.35 -8.07
N SER A 370 -2.10 -1.19 -9.08
CA SER A 370 -2.07 -2.02 -10.28
C SER A 370 -0.77 -1.90 -11.09
N LEU A 371 0.00 -0.80 -10.95
CA LEU A 371 1.32 -0.69 -11.59
C LEU A 371 2.29 -1.81 -11.15
N ALA A 372 2.30 -2.16 -9.87
CA ALA A 372 3.12 -3.29 -9.40
C ALA A 372 2.49 -4.65 -9.71
N LEU A 373 1.16 -4.75 -9.61
CA LEU A 373 0.44 -6.00 -9.90
C LEU A 373 0.57 -6.41 -11.37
N LEU A 374 0.61 -5.44 -12.28
CA LEU A 374 0.89 -5.68 -13.71
C LEU A 374 2.28 -6.28 -13.95
N LEU A 375 3.26 -5.93 -13.12
CA LEU A 375 4.61 -6.48 -13.19
C LEU A 375 4.73 -7.89 -12.57
N THR A 376 3.64 -8.43 -12.02
CA THR A 376 3.60 -9.79 -11.46
C THR A 376 2.62 -10.69 -12.20
N SER A 377 1.41 -10.21 -12.47
CA SER A 377 0.31 -11.00 -13.02
C SER A 377 -0.58 -10.16 -13.97
N PRO A 378 -0.08 -9.68 -15.12
CA PRO A 378 -0.80 -8.75 -15.99
C PRO A 378 -2.16 -9.28 -16.46
N ASN A 379 -2.28 -10.59 -16.71
CA ASN A 379 -3.51 -11.21 -17.17
C ASN A 379 -4.61 -11.23 -16.10
N GLU A 380 -4.24 -11.34 -14.82
CA GLU A 380 -5.20 -11.30 -13.70
C GLU A 380 -5.75 -9.89 -13.49
N VAL A 381 -4.93 -8.86 -13.73
CA VAL A 381 -5.29 -7.46 -13.53
C VAL A 381 -6.18 -6.92 -14.65
N ARG A 382 -6.13 -7.49 -15.86
CA ARG A 382 -6.90 -7.02 -17.03
C ARG A 382 -8.40 -6.82 -16.76
N GLY A 383 -9.03 -7.82 -16.14
CA GLY A 383 -10.44 -7.75 -15.78
C GLY A 383 -10.76 -6.66 -14.77
N ASP A 384 -9.89 -6.48 -13.79
CA ASP A 384 -10.00 -5.42 -12.78
C ASP A 384 -9.94 -4.04 -13.45
N LEU A 385 -8.95 -3.80 -14.34
CA LEU A 385 -8.80 -2.53 -15.06
C LEU A 385 -10.04 -2.21 -15.89
N LEU A 386 -10.57 -3.18 -16.63
CA LEU A 386 -11.79 -2.97 -17.41
C LEU A 386 -12.98 -2.61 -16.51
N SER A 387 -13.11 -3.29 -15.36
CA SER A 387 -14.19 -3.04 -14.42
C SER A 387 -14.14 -1.65 -13.80
N TYR A 388 -12.93 -1.11 -13.55
CA TYR A 388 -12.76 0.21 -12.92
C TYR A 388 -13.28 1.34 -13.82
N PHE A 389 -13.20 1.20 -15.15
CA PHE A 389 -13.74 2.22 -16.06
C PHE A 389 -15.24 2.43 -15.94
N ALA A 390 -15.99 1.46 -15.43
CA ALA A 390 -17.42 1.66 -15.13
C ALA A 390 -17.67 2.72 -14.03
N GLY A 391 -16.64 3.17 -13.33
CA GLY A 391 -16.71 4.29 -12.37
C GLY A 391 -16.49 5.67 -12.98
N VAL A 392 -16.18 5.79 -14.28
CA VAL A 392 -16.00 7.08 -14.99
C VAL A 392 -17.35 7.64 -15.40
N ARG A 393 -17.58 8.93 -15.18
CA ARG A 393 -18.79 9.64 -15.64
C ARG A 393 -18.63 10.25 -17.01
N PRO A 394 -19.74 10.50 -17.75
CA PRO A 394 -19.68 11.15 -19.06
C PRO A 394 -19.06 12.55 -19.05
N ASP A 395 -19.03 13.25 -17.91
CA ASP A 395 -18.38 14.54 -17.73
C ASP A 395 -16.88 14.46 -17.43
N GLY A 396 -16.29 13.26 -17.48
CA GLY A 396 -14.87 12.99 -17.22
C GLY A 396 -14.49 12.97 -15.74
N THR A 397 -15.44 13.14 -14.83
CA THR A 397 -15.23 12.84 -13.39
C THR A 397 -15.42 11.35 -13.13
N ASN A 398 -15.22 10.91 -11.92
CA ASN A 398 -15.37 9.49 -11.56
C ASN A 398 -15.88 9.32 -10.12
N ALA A 399 -16.34 8.14 -9.80
CA ALA A 399 -16.53 7.70 -8.43
C ALA A 399 -15.17 7.68 -7.71
N THR A 400 -15.10 8.14 -6.47
CA THR A 400 -13.84 8.18 -5.73
C THR A 400 -13.52 6.91 -4.97
N ILE A 401 -14.53 6.05 -4.76
CA ILE A 401 -14.38 4.78 -4.06
C ILE A 401 -14.85 3.65 -4.96
N ILE A 402 -14.00 2.64 -5.12
CA ILE A 402 -14.29 1.38 -5.81
C ILE A 402 -14.58 0.32 -4.74
N GLY A 403 -15.72 -0.35 -4.85
CA GLY A 403 -16.12 -1.40 -3.93
C GLY A 403 -15.33 -2.70 -4.11
N THR A 404 -15.62 -3.69 -3.27
CA THR A 404 -14.99 -5.02 -3.33
C THR A 404 -15.55 -5.91 -4.43
N VAL A 405 -16.78 -5.63 -4.86
CA VAL A 405 -17.46 -6.36 -5.93
C VAL A 405 -17.31 -5.55 -7.23
N PRO A 406 -16.97 -6.20 -8.37
CA PRO A 406 -16.91 -5.53 -9.65
C PRO A 406 -18.20 -4.77 -9.98
N GLY A 407 -18.08 -3.49 -10.37
CA GLY A 407 -19.22 -2.63 -10.67
C GLY A 407 -19.84 -1.91 -9.45
N GLU A 408 -19.31 -2.12 -8.26
CA GLU A 408 -19.72 -1.36 -7.07
C GLU A 408 -18.88 -0.09 -6.95
N PHE A 409 -19.54 1.08 -6.95
CA PHE A 409 -18.90 2.38 -6.82
C PHE A 409 -19.65 3.26 -5.84
N LYS A 410 -18.92 4.15 -5.15
CA LYS A 410 -19.48 5.22 -4.34
C LYS A 410 -18.94 6.57 -4.81
N ALA A 411 -19.81 7.56 -4.85
CA ALA A 411 -19.44 8.91 -5.31
C ALA A 411 -18.26 9.48 -4.52
N ASP A 412 -18.32 9.42 -3.20
CA ASP A 412 -17.25 9.69 -2.22
C ASP A 412 -17.72 9.24 -0.83
N ARG A 413 -16.91 9.50 0.20
CA ARG A 413 -17.34 9.33 1.60
C ARG A 413 -18.65 10.09 1.86
N ASN A 414 -19.55 9.46 2.57
CA ASN A 414 -20.88 10.00 2.88
C ASN A 414 -21.73 10.34 1.62
N ASN A 415 -21.39 9.78 0.45
CA ASN A 415 -22.01 10.08 -0.84
C ASN A 415 -21.98 11.58 -1.21
N ILE A 416 -21.02 12.35 -0.70
CA ILE A 416 -20.79 13.74 -1.07
C ILE A 416 -19.72 13.76 -2.17
N PRO A 417 -20.08 13.97 -3.43
CA PRO A 417 -19.14 13.88 -4.52
C PRO A 417 -18.10 14.97 -4.48
N ARG A 418 -16.86 14.61 -4.88
CA ARG A 418 -15.77 15.54 -5.08
C ARG A 418 -15.16 15.34 -6.46
N VAL A 419 -14.68 16.41 -7.04
CA VAL A 419 -13.86 16.35 -8.24
C VAL A 419 -12.40 16.41 -7.80
N TRP A 420 -11.71 15.29 -7.94
CA TRP A 420 -10.27 15.18 -7.74
C TRP A 420 -9.59 15.37 -9.09
N MET A 421 -8.77 16.39 -9.20
CA MET A 421 -8.27 16.77 -10.52
C MET A 421 -7.26 15.79 -11.09
N ASP A 422 -6.56 15.04 -10.27
CA ASP A 422 -5.56 14.03 -10.68
C ASP A 422 -6.17 12.69 -11.15
N HIS A 423 -7.42 12.43 -10.82
CA HIS A 423 -8.05 11.11 -11.00
C HIS A 423 -8.12 10.64 -12.46
N GLY A 424 -8.13 11.54 -13.43
CA GLY A 424 -8.13 11.18 -14.86
C GLY A 424 -6.76 10.76 -15.38
N PHE A 425 -5.68 11.05 -14.67
CA PHE A 425 -4.32 10.74 -15.09
C PHE A 425 -3.94 9.27 -14.83
N TRP A 426 -4.28 8.74 -13.65
CA TRP A 426 -3.86 7.42 -13.19
C TRP A 426 -4.35 6.25 -14.03
N PRO A 427 -5.62 6.23 -14.51
CA PRO A 427 -6.11 5.20 -15.41
C PRO A 427 -5.25 5.05 -16.67
N LEU A 428 -4.91 6.16 -17.31
CA LEU A 428 -4.09 6.13 -18.51
C LEU A 428 -2.68 5.59 -18.22
N LEU A 429 -2.03 6.06 -17.16
CA LEU A 429 -0.68 5.59 -16.81
C LEU A 429 -0.65 4.08 -16.63
N THR A 430 -1.65 3.53 -15.94
CA THR A 430 -1.75 2.09 -15.66
C THR A 430 -2.09 1.30 -16.92
N VAL A 431 -3.04 1.77 -17.74
CA VAL A 431 -3.39 1.13 -19.02
C VAL A 431 -2.21 1.17 -19.99
N ALA A 432 -1.46 2.27 -20.03
CA ALA A 432 -0.26 2.34 -20.87
C ALA A 432 0.76 1.26 -20.47
N LEU A 433 1.03 1.11 -19.17
CA LEU A 433 1.91 0.04 -18.69
C LEU A 433 1.39 -1.35 -19.08
N TYR A 434 0.07 -1.58 -18.92
CA TYR A 434 -0.57 -2.83 -19.32
C TYR A 434 -0.33 -3.14 -20.81
N ILE A 435 -0.56 -2.16 -21.69
CA ILE A 435 -0.40 -2.33 -23.14
C ILE A 435 1.08 -2.54 -23.50
N TYR A 436 1.99 -1.78 -22.87
CA TYR A 436 3.43 -1.99 -23.10
C TYR A 436 3.88 -3.39 -22.69
N GLU A 437 3.39 -3.90 -21.55
CA GLU A 437 3.75 -5.24 -21.07
C GLU A 437 3.13 -6.36 -21.89
N THR A 438 1.90 -6.19 -22.39
CA THR A 438 1.15 -7.28 -23.03
C THR A 438 1.11 -7.21 -24.56
N GLY A 439 1.18 -6.00 -25.13
CA GLY A 439 0.89 -5.73 -26.53
C GLY A 439 -0.60 -5.74 -26.87
N ASP A 440 -1.49 -5.83 -25.86
CA ASP A 440 -2.95 -5.89 -26.04
C ASP A 440 -3.52 -4.50 -26.29
N THR A 441 -3.37 -3.97 -27.53
CA THR A 441 -3.95 -2.70 -27.94
C THR A 441 -5.48 -2.76 -28.06
N ASP A 442 -6.05 -3.95 -28.30
CA ASP A 442 -7.50 -4.16 -28.43
C ASP A 442 -8.23 -3.83 -27.13
N PHE A 443 -7.55 -3.88 -25.98
CA PHE A 443 -8.09 -3.43 -24.70
C PHE A 443 -8.65 -2.01 -24.76
N LEU A 444 -8.03 -1.11 -25.51
CA LEU A 444 -8.52 0.25 -25.70
C LEU A 444 -9.86 0.33 -26.43
N LEU A 445 -10.19 -0.69 -27.20
CA LEU A 445 -11.42 -0.76 -27.99
C LEU A 445 -12.56 -1.50 -27.28
N GLU A 446 -12.28 -2.10 -26.11
CA GLU A 446 -13.32 -2.77 -25.32
C GLU A 446 -14.32 -1.75 -24.78
N GLU A 447 -15.59 -2.13 -24.80
CA GLU A 447 -16.67 -1.28 -24.32
C GLU A 447 -16.91 -1.48 -22.82
N GLN A 448 -17.13 -0.34 -22.13
CA GLN A 448 -17.54 -0.30 -20.74
C GLN A 448 -18.66 0.72 -20.55
N SER A 449 -19.52 0.47 -19.57
CA SER A 449 -20.55 1.44 -19.18
C SER A 449 -19.95 2.65 -18.46
N TYR A 450 -20.59 3.80 -18.58
CA TYR A 450 -20.30 4.95 -17.73
C TYR A 450 -21.03 4.84 -16.37
N PHE A 451 -20.43 5.43 -15.34
CA PHE A 451 -21.06 5.54 -14.04
C PHE A 451 -22.23 6.53 -14.10
N SER A 452 -23.42 6.01 -13.87
CA SER A 452 -24.66 6.80 -13.85
C SER A 452 -25.14 6.96 -12.40
N ASP A 453 -24.53 7.89 -11.69
CA ASP A 453 -25.17 8.48 -10.51
C ASP A 453 -26.01 9.71 -10.95
N THR A 454 -26.76 10.27 -10.03
CA THR A 454 -27.73 11.32 -10.33
C THR A 454 -27.12 12.69 -10.63
N LEU A 455 -25.78 12.85 -10.68
CA LEU A 455 -25.13 14.15 -10.68
C LEU A 455 -23.96 14.22 -11.68
N SER A 456 -23.88 15.33 -12.44
CA SER A 456 -22.68 15.77 -13.15
C SER A 456 -21.98 16.86 -12.35
N TYR A 457 -20.66 16.72 -12.15
CA TYR A 457 -19.89 17.55 -11.22
C TYR A 457 -18.91 18.51 -11.90
N ARG A 458 -18.54 18.25 -13.13
CA ARG A 458 -17.67 19.12 -13.91
C ARG A 458 -18.53 20.12 -14.70
N GLY A 459 -18.08 21.34 -14.83
CA GLY A 459 -18.84 22.45 -15.40
C GLY A 459 -19.23 23.48 -14.32
N GLU A 460 -19.76 24.62 -14.73
CA GLU A 460 -20.11 25.72 -13.80
C GLU A 460 -21.36 25.42 -12.96
N TRP A 461 -22.22 24.56 -13.46
CA TRP A 461 -23.52 24.24 -12.84
C TRP A 461 -23.67 22.74 -12.66
N PRO A 462 -23.38 22.20 -11.46
CA PRO A 462 -23.70 20.81 -11.15
C PRO A 462 -25.18 20.53 -11.44
N ARG A 463 -25.47 19.42 -12.12
CA ARG A 463 -26.84 19.04 -12.46
C ARG A 463 -27.22 17.75 -11.75
N GLU A 464 -28.48 17.69 -11.27
CA GLU A 464 -29.11 16.40 -11.04
C GLU A 464 -29.50 15.81 -12.40
N CYS A 465 -29.01 14.62 -12.69
CA CYS A 465 -29.38 13.86 -13.87
C CYS A 465 -30.50 12.90 -13.48
N ALA A 466 -31.76 13.33 -13.63
CA ALA A 466 -32.90 12.45 -13.55
C ALA A 466 -32.93 11.55 -14.79
N ASP A 467 -32.99 10.24 -14.61
CA ASP A 467 -33.17 9.21 -15.64
C ASP A 467 -32.11 9.22 -16.80
N MET A 468 -30.83 9.00 -16.43
CA MET A 468 -29.79 8.80 -17.45
C MET A 468 -29.96 7.43 -18.14
N PRO A 469 -30.00 7.39 -19.48
CA PRO A 469 -29.90 6.12 -20.18
C PRO A 469 -28.50 5.52 -19.91
N LYS A 470 -28.45 4.20 -19.67
CA LYS A 470 -27.18 3.48 -19.58
C LYS A 470 -26.38 3.73 -20.85
N ARG A 471 -25.22 4.35 -20.71
CA ARG A 471 -24.29 4.63 -21.81
C ARG A 471 -23.07 3.77 -21.70
N SER A 472 -22.53 3.42 -22.84
CA SER A 472 -21.21 2.77 -22.95
C SER A 472 -20.32 3.53 -23.92
N GLY A 473 -19.03 3.41 -23.70
CA GLY A 473 -17.97 3.88 -24.58
C GLY A 473 -16.81 2.92 -24.53
N THR A 474 -15.88 3.06 -25.45
CA THR A 474 -14.65 2.29 -25.39
C THR A 474 -13.77 2.76 -24.22
N VAL A 475 -12.86 1.92 -23.73
CA VAL A 475 -11.83 2.30 -22.76
C VAL A 475 -11.08 3.55 -23.24
N PHE A 476 -10.75 3.59 -24.53
CA PHE A 476 -10.14 4.77 -25.17
C PHE A 476 -11.01 6.03 -24.98
N GLU A 477 -12.32 5.92 -25.22
CA GLU A 477 -13.25 7.05 -25.05
C GLU A 477 -13.30 7.52 -23.59
N HIS A 478 -13.31 6.60 -22.62
CA HIS A 478 -13.27 6.94 -21.18
C HIS A 478 -12.00 7.73 -20.82
N ILE A 479 -10.84 7.24 -21.23
CA ILE A 479 -9.56 7.90 -21.00
C ILE A 479 -9.53 9.29 -21.69
N LEU A 480 -9.89 9.34 -22.97
CA LEU A 480 -9.93 10.59 -23.73
C LEU A 480 -10.87 11.62 -23.08
N THR A 481 -12.03 11.18 -22.60
CA THR A 481 -12.99 12.02 -21.88
C THR A 481 -12.38 12.60 -20.61
N GLN A 482 -11.74 11.77 -19.77
CA GLN A 482 -11.12 12.23 -18.53
C GLN A 482 -10.01 13.25 -18.77
N LEU A 483 -9.13 13.00 -19.74
CA LEU A 483 -8.02 13.92 -20.04
C LEU A 483 -8.52 15.22 -20.69
N THR A 484 -9.39 15.11 -21.71
CA THR A 484 -9.86 16.26 -22.45
C THR A 484 -10.68 17.20 -21.56
N THR A 485 -11.57 16.67 -20.73
CA THR A 485 -12.36 17.53 -19.84
C THR A 485 -11.49 18.22 -18.78
N ALA A 486 -10.41 17.57 -18.30
CA ALA A 486 -9.44 18.21 -17.41
C ALA A 486 -8.68 19.35 -18.12
N PHE A 487 -8.32 19.17 -19.40
CA PHE A 487 -7.63 20.21 -20.21
C PHE A 487 -8.45 21.50 -20.33
N TYR A 488 -9.77 21.41 -20.40
CA TYR A 488 -10.66 22.57 -20.48
C TYR A 488 -11.11 23.10 -19.12
N ASP A 489 -10.84 22.38 -18.03
CA ASP A 489 -11.18 22.79 -16.67
C ASP A 489 -10.06 23.65 -16.06
N VAL A 490 -9.84 24.83 -16.65
CA VAL A 490 -8.73 25.73 -16.29
C VAL A 490 -9.17 26.87 -15.37
N GLY A 491 -8.23 27.35 -14.57
CA GLY A 491 -8.38 28.58 -13.78
C GLY A 491 -8.01 29.84 -14.55
N GLU A 492 -7.80 30.92 -13.85
CA GLU A 492 -7.52 32.25 -14.45
C GLU A 492 -6.12 32.35 -15.06
N HIS A 493 -5.17 31.55 -14.61
CA HIS A 493 -3.81 31.49 -15.14
C HIS A 493 -3.65 30.45 -16.27
N GLY A 494 -4.71 29.71 -16.60
CA GLY A 494 -4.71 28.73 -17.69
C GLY A 494 -4.14 27.36 -17.31
N PHE A 495 -3.97 27.08 -16.03
CA PHE A 495 -3.67 25.75 -15.50
C PHE A 495 -4.93 25.06 -15.01
N MET A 496 -4.88 23.73 -14.88
CA MET A 496 -6.04 22.95 -14.46
C MET A 496 -6.42 23.30 -13.02
N ARG A 497 -7.71 23.52 -12.79
CA ARG A 497 -8.25 23.89 -11.46
C ARG A 497 -8.04 22.76 -10.46
N LEU A 498 -7.65 23.11 -9.25
CA LEU A 498 -7.40 22.16 -8.16
C LEU A 498 -8.68 21.45 -7.70
N ARG A 499 -9.82 22.13 -7.74
CA ARG A 499 -11.13 21.57 -7.36
C ARG A 499 -11.15 21.05 -5.93
N GLY A 500 -11.37 19.73 -5.73
CA GLY A 500 -11.36 19.10 -4.42
C GLY A 500 -9.98 18.92 -3.82
N ALA A 501 -9.00 18.64 -4.61
CA ALA A 501 -7.54 18.59 -4.47
C ALA A 501 -6.95 17.82 -5.68
N ASP A 502 -5.63 17.65 -5.72
CA ASP A 502 -4.95 16.69 -6.57
C ASP A 502 -4.46 15.48 -5.75
N TRP A 503 -3.34 14.84 -6.13
CA TRP A 503 -2.73 13.73 -5.39
C TRP A 503 -2.49 14.08 -3.91
N ASN A 504 -2.16 15.34 -3.63
CA ASN A 504 -2.06 15.84 -2.28
C ASN A 504 -3.46 16.23 -1.75
N ASP A 505 -4.11 15.31 -1.09
CA ASP A 505 -5.43 15.49 -0.46
C ASP A 505 -5.51 16.67 0.49
N GLY A 506 -4.36 17.07 1.03
CA GLY A 506 -4.25 18.18 1.96
C GLY A 506 -4.44 19.56 1.33
N LEU A 507 -4.51 19.66 -0.02
CA LEU A 507 -4.73 20.91 -0.75
C LEU A 507 -6.22 21.18 -1.02
N ASP A 508 -7.09 20.91 -0.07
CA ASP A 508 -8.55 20.79 -0.22
C ASP A 508 -9.34 22.08 0.03
N MET A 509 -8.68 23.22 0.25
CA MET A 509 -9.34 24.48 0.56
C MET A 509 -9.15 25.59 -0.49
N ALA A 510 -8.48 25.31 -1.59
CA ALA A 510 -8.28 26.24 -2.70
C ALA A 510 -9.26 25.98 -3.86
N LYS A 511 -10.53 25.72 -3.58
CA LYS A 511 -11.52 25.21 -4.54
C LYS A 511 -11.92 26.21 -5.63
N GLU A 512 -11.87 27.50 -5.33
CA GLU A 512 -12.41 28.56 -6.18
C GLU A 512 -11.39 29.01 -7.22
N ARG A 513 -10.17 29.39 -6.76
CA ARG A 513 -9.12 29.95 -7.62
C ARG A 513 -7.83 29.14 -7.64
N GLY A 514 -7.75 28.05 -6.86
CA GLY A 514 -6.60 27.15 -6.85
C GLY A 514 -6.40 26.46 -8.18
N GLU A 515 -5.15 26.42 -8.65
CA GLU A 515 -4.71 25.72 -9.85
C GLU A 515 -3.52 24.83 -9.55
N SER A 516 -3.46 23.65 -10.19
CA SER A 516 -2.33 22.73 -10.07
C SER A 516 -1.48 22.78 -11.34
N VAL A 517 -0.34 23.45 -11.27
CA VAL A 517 0.70 23.41 -12.31
C VAL A 517 1.34 22.02 -12.34
N ALA A 518 1.54 21.42 -11.15
CA ALA A 518 2.10 20.09 -10.97
C ALA A 518 1.34 19.05 -11.79
N PHE A 519 0.02 18.94 -11.59
CA PHE A 519 -0.77 17.98 -12.35
C PHE A 519 -1.10 18.43 -13.78
N THR A 520 -1.07 19.72 -14.07
CA THR A 520 -1.07 20.17 -15.46
C THR A 520 0.13 19.59 -16.24
N ALA A 521 1.32 19.53 -15.61
CA ALA A 521 2.48 18.85 -16.19
C ALA A 521 2.29 17.31 -16.28
N ALA A 522 1.67 16.68 -15.28
CA ALA A 522 1.33 15.27 -15.32
C ALA A 522 0.40 14.93 -16.50
N TYR A 523 -0.62 15.73 -16.72
CA TYR A 523 -1.52 15.58 -17.87
C TYR A 523 -0.83 15.82 -19.21
N ALA A 524 0.17 16.70 -19.28
CA ALA A 524 0.99 16.85 -20.51
C ALA A 524 1.72 15.53 -20.83
N TYR A 525 2.27 14.85 -19.82
CA TYR A 525 2.82 13.50 -19.98
C TYR A 525 1.76 12.49 -20.40
N GLY A 526 0.57 12.53 -19.79
CA GLY A 526 -0.55 11.67 -20.13
C GLY A 526 -1.00 11.85 -21.58
N PHE A 527 -1.12 13.08 -22.06
CA PHE A 527 -1.46 13.33 -23.47
C PHE A 527 -0.42 12.76 -24.44
N ASP A 528 0.86 12.84 -24.14
CA ASP A 528 1.90 12.19 -24.96
C ASP A 528 1.78 10.67 -24.99
N LEU A 529 1.51 10.06 -23.84
CA LEU A 529 1.28 8.61 -23.77
C LEU A 529 0.06 8.22 -24.62
N LEU A 530 -1.05 8.95 -24.46
CA LEU A 530 -2.27 8.66 -25.21
C LEU A 530 -2.07 8.87 -26.71
N ALA A 531 -1.37 9.92 -27.13
CA ALA A 531 -1.03 10.16 -28.54
C ALA A 531 -0.25 8.99 -29.14
N LYS A 532 0.79 8.50 -28.44
CA LYS A 532 1.59 7.34 -28.86
C LYS A 532 0.78 6.06 -28.94
N LEU A 533 -0.10 5.80 -27.97
CA LEU A 533 -1.00 4.64 -28.02
C LEU A 533 -2.01 4.74 -29.15
N THR A 534 -2.54 5.94 -29.40
CA THR A 534 -3.49 6.22 -30.50
C THR A 534 -2.86 5.95 -31.87
N GLU A 535 -1.57 6.22 -32.06
CA GLU A 535 -0.84 5.89 -33.29
C GLU A 535 -0.76 4.39 -33.58
N LYS A 536 -0.90 3.56 -32.54
CA LYS A 536 -0.90 2.08 -32.67
C LYS A 536 -2.27 1.50 -33.01
N LEU A 537 -3.32 2.32 -32.91
CA LEU A 537 -4.68 1.91 -33.28
C LEU A 537 -4.87 2.13 -34.79
N GLU A 538 -5.22 1.08 -35.51
CA GLU A 538 -5.46 1.15 -36.94
C GLU A 538 -6.88 1.66 -37.27
N GLY A 539 -6.98 2.49 -38.28
CA GLY A 539 -8.26 2.89 -38.85
C GLY A 539 -8.93 4.09 -38.13
N ASP A 540 -10.24 4.00 -38.03
CA ASP A 540 -11.08 5.07 -37.50
C ASP A 540 -11.66 4.69 -36.15
N LEU A 541 -11.68 5.66 -35.22
CA LEU A 541 -12.25 5.52 -33.89
C LEU A 541 -13.60 6.23 -33.81
N TYR A 542 -14.52 5.65 -33.06
CA TYR A 542 -15.86 6.21 -32.86
C TYR A 542 -15.92 6.81 -31.46
N ILE A 543 -16.06 8.11 -31.34
CA ILE A 543 -16.17 8.85 -30.09
C ILE A 543 -17.49 9.62 -30.02
N ALA A 544 -17.96 9.89 -28.81
CA ALA A 544 -19.18 10.64 -28.60
C ALA A 544 -19.12 12.01 -29.31
N ASN A 545 -20.16 12.39 -30.04
CA ASN A 545 -20.23 13.63 -30.78
C ASN A 545 -19.92 14.90 -29.93
N PRO A 546 -20.40 15.04 -28.67
CA PRO A 546 -19.98 16.14 -27.81
C PRO A 546 -18.46 16.19 -27.58
N LEU A 547 -17.82 15.03 -27.37
CA LEU A 547 -16.37 14.93 -27.18
C LEU A 547 -15.61 15.33 -28.46
N ALA A 548 -16.07 14.87 -29.60
CA ALA A 548 -15.50 15.26 -30.90
C ALA A 548 -15.55 16.78 -31.13
N ARG A 549 -16.67 17.43 -30.79
CA ARG A 549 -16.79 18.91 -30.85
C ARG A 549 -15.83 19.62 -29.90
N LEU A 550 -15.64 19.08 -28.66
CA LEU A 550 -14.70 19.64 -27.72
C LEU A 550 -13.25 19.53 -28.24
N LEU A 551 -12.88 18.42 -28.86
CA LEU A 551 -11.59 18.25 -29.51
C LEU A 551 -11.37 19.14 -30.74
N ALA A 552 -12.43 19.48 -31.44
CA ALA A 552 -12.42 20.38 -32.58
C ALA A 552 -12.36 21.88 -32.21
N PHE A 553 -12.36 22.19 -30.89
CA PHE A 553 -12.30 23.59 -30.41
C PHE A 553 -11.08 24.33 -30.98
N PRO A 554 -11.22 25.60 -31.42
CA PRO A 554 -10.14 26.33 -32.11
C PRO A 554 -8.90 26.47 -31.22
N ARG A 555 -7.73 26.04 -31.73
CA ARG A 555 -6.43 26.16 -31.03
C ARG A 555 -6.06 27.60 -30.69
N SER A 556 -6.50 28.58 -31.53
CA SER A 556 -6.33 30.02 -31.27
C SER A 556 -6.96 30.50 -29.98
N ASP A 557 -7.98 29.78 -29.51
CA ASP A 557 -8.76 30.16 -28.35
C ASP A 557 -8.29 29.45 -27.07
N TRP A 558 -7.26 28.57 -27.10
CA TRP A 558 -6.73 27.86 -25.94
C TRP A 558 -6.07 28.76 -24.88
N ASN A 559 -5.75 30.00 -25.21
CA ASN A 559 -5.25 30.99 -24.25
C ASN A 559 -6.38 31.87 -23.63
N ASP A 560 -7.62 31.68 -24.07
CA ASP A 560 -8.80 32.34 -23.53
C ASP A 560 -9.50 31.40 -22.54
N THR A 561 -9.18 31.56 -21.27
CA THR A 561 -9.67 30.66 -20.20
C THR A 561 -11.17 30.67 -20.02
N GLU A 562 -11.83 31.82 -20.34
CA GLU A 562 -13.29 31.92 -20.30
C GLU A 562 -13.95 31.11 -21.42
N LYS A 563 -13.40 31.20 -22.66
CA LYS A 563 -13.88 30.39 -23.77
C LYS A 563 -13.68 28.90 -23.53
N MET A 564 -12.50 28.49 -22.95
CA MET A 564 -12.26 27.09 -22.60
C MET A 564 -13.30 26.56 -21.57
N ARG A 565 -13.53 27.30 -20.52
CA ARG A 565 -14.55 26.92 -19.50
C ARG A 565 -15.96 26.88 -20.08
N ARG A 566 -16.29 27.80 -20.98
CA ARG A 566 -17.59 27.78 -21.68
C ARG A 566 -17.74 26.54 -22.55
N ALA A 567 -16.70 26.17 -23.31
CA ALA A 567 -16.72 24.96 -24.13
C ALA A 567 -16.88 23.69 -23.26
N LEU A 568 -16.22 23.64 -22.10
CA LEU A 568 -16.42 22.57 -21.13
C LEU A 568 -17.85 22.52 -20.61
N THR A 569 -18.45 23.67 -20.28
CA THR A 569 -19.82 23.76 -19.78
C THR A 569 -20.82 23.28 -20.84
N GLU A 570 -20.62 23.68 -22.09
CA GLU A 570 -21.41 23.24 -23.26
C GLU A 570 -21.27 21.71 -23.44
N TYR A 571 -20.04 21.18 -23.33
CA TYR A 571 -19.79 19.74 -23.37
C TYR A 571 -20.56 19.01 -22.26
N CYS A 572 -20.39 19.42 -21.02
CA CYS A 572 -21.08 18.79 -19.89
C CYS A 572 -22.62 18.82 -20.04
N ALA A 573 -23.14 19.87 -20.66
CA ALA A 573 -24.58 20.00 -20.96
C ALA A 573 -25.07 19.05 -22.05
N ALA A 574 -24.18 18.66 -22.97
CA ALA A 574 -24.49 17.81 -24.12
C ALA A 574 -24.12 16.34 -23.88
N ALA A 575 -23.10 16.06 -23.06
CA ALA A 575 -22.58 14.73 -22.80
C ALA A 575 -23.64 13.77 -22.28
N ASP A 576 -24.61 14.28 -21.53
CA ASP A 576 -25.70 13.49 -20.97
C ASP A 576 -26.82 13.15 -21.97
N LYS A 577 -26.85 13.79 -23.14
CA LYS A 577 -28.03 13.77 -24.05
C LYS A 577 -27.81 13.04 -25.37
N SER A 578 -26.54 12.88 -25.83
CA SER A 578 -26.25 12.36 -27.15
C SER A 578 -25.66 10.96 -27.11
N GLY A 579 -26.32 9.99 -27.74
CA GLY A 579 -25.78 8.66 -28.04
C GLY A 579 -25.08 8.59 -29.41
N GLU A 580 -25.02 9.71 -30.15
CA GLU A 580 -24.39 9.75 -31.45
C GLU A 580 -22.86 9.76 -31.33
N LYS A 581 -22.20 8.97 -32.18
CA LYS A 581 -20.72 8.90 -32.26
C LYS A 581 -20.25 9.48 -33.60
N GLU A 582 -19.14 10.18 -33.53
CA GLU A 582 -18.43 10.69 -34.70
C GLU A 582 -17.22 9.82 -35.00
N LYS A 583 -16.99 9.65 -36.31
CA LYS A 583 -15.89 8.84 -36.83
C LYS A 583 -14.68 9.73 -37.11
N ILE A 584 -13.57 9.47 -36.40
CA ILE A 584 -12.32 10.24 -36.51
C ILE A 584 -11.15 9.28 -36.72
N SER A 585 -10.24 9.58 -37.65
CA SER A 585 -9.07 8.73 -37.85
C SER A 585 -8.12 8.80 -36.65
N SER A 586 -7.50 7.69 -36.32
CA SER A 586 -6.51 7.59 -35.23
C SER A 586 -5.37 8.59 -35.39
N ALA A 587 -4.88 8.81 -36.60
CA ALA A 587 -3.82 9.76 -36.88
C ALA A 587 -4.22 11.22 -36.58
N LEU A 588 -5.46 11.62 -36.89
CA LEU A 588 -5.96 12.98 -36.58
C LEU A 588 -6.13 13.14 -35.05
N LEU A 589 -6.62 12.10 -34.37
CA LEU A 589 -6.75 12.11 -32.91
C LEU A 589 -5.38 12.18 -32.22
N SER A 590 -4.42 11.35 -32.62
CA SER A 590 -3.07 11.36 -32.08
C SER A 590 -2.44 12.75 -32.20
N LYS A 591 -2.55 13.38 -33.40
CA LYS A 591 -2.04 14.72 -33.60
C LYS A 591 -2.72 15.76 -32.70
N ALA A 592 -4.05 15.73 -32.60
CA ALA A 592 -4.80 16.67 -31.76
C ALA A 592 -4.42 16.52 -30.26
N ILE A 593 -4.26 15.30 -29.80
CA ILE A 593 -3.83 14.96 -28.44
C ILE A 593 -2.41 15.46 -28.17
N GLY A 594 -1.47 15.25 -29.10
CA GLY A 594 -0.09 15.74 -28.98
C GLY A 594 -0.01 17.28 -28.93
N GLU A 595 -0.83 18.01 -29.72
CA GLU A 595 -0.91 19.47 -29.68
C GLU A 595 -1.37 19.99 -28.30
N MET A 596 -2.22 19.24 -27.57
CA MET A 596 -2.62 19.57 -26.19
C MET A 596 -1.44 19.43 -25.23
N ALA A 597 -0.65 18.37 -25.34
CA ALA A 597 0.56 18.17 -24.54
C ALA A 597 1.55 19.33 -24.72
N ASP A 598 1.83 19.70 -25.99
CA ASP A 598 2.76 20.76 -26.34
C ASP A 598 2.32 22.13 -25.82
N ARG A 599 1.02 22.42 -25.87
CA ARG A 599 0.46 23.64 -25.29
C ARG A 599 0.70 23.73 -23.80
N LEU A 600 0.46 22.65 -23.05
CA LEU A 600 0.63 22.62 -21.60
C LEU A 600 2.09 22.84 -21.22
N ARG A 601 3.03 22.11 -21.84
CA ARG A 601 4.47 22.26 -21.59
C ARG A 601 4.95 23.68 -21.88
N ARG A 602 4.56 24.24 -23.02
CA ARG A 602 4.96 25.60 -23.41
C ARG A 602 4.48 26.60 -22.38
N HIS A 603 3.22 26.53 -21.99
CA HIS A 603 2.63 27.45 -21.03
C HIS A 603 3.33 27.40 -19.67
N ILE A 604 3.59 26.21 -19.13
CA ILE A 604 4.33 26.05 -17.87
C ILE A 604 5.75 26.63 -17.99
N ASN A 605 6.44 26.37 -19.11
CA ASN A 605 7.81 26.87 -19.31
C ASN A 605 7.91 28.38 -19.38
N GLU A 606 6.89 29.04 -19.95
CA GLU A 606 6.86 30.48 -20.15
C GLU A 606 6.51 31.26 -18.88
N THR A 607 5.72 30.65 -17.95
CA THR A 607 5.09 31.40 -16.85
C THR A 607 5.48 30.95 -15.45
N GLU A 608 5.96 29.71 -15.25
CA GLU A 608 6.04 29.11 -13.92
C GLU A 608 7.47 28.92 -13.38
N TRP A 609 8.49 29.50 -14.06
CA TRP A 609 9.87 29.42 -13.60
C TRP A 609 10.13 30.43 -12.49
N VAL A 610 10.30 29.96 -11.23
CA VAL A 610 10.52 30.77 -10.02
C VAL A 610 11.86 30.44 -9.39
N GLY A 611 12.30 31.20 -8.38
CA GLY A 611 13.59 30.98 -7.73
C GLY A 611 13.67 31.54 -6.32
N ASP A 612 14.85 31.35 -5.71
CA ASP A 612 15.18 31.80 -4.35
C ASP A 612 15.65 33.28 -4.28
N GLY A 613 15.64 33.95 -5.41
CA GLY A 613 16.16 35.32 -5.52
C GLY A 613 17.69 35.41 -5.66
N ALA A 614 18.38 34.27 -5.79
CA ALA A 614 19.80 34.12 -6.04
C ALA A 614 20.05 33.18 -7.24
N ASP A 615 20.62 32.00 -7.02
CA ASP A 615 21.11 31.14 -8.08
C ASP A 615 20.29 29.86 -8.32
N LEU A 616 19.27 29.58 -7.49
CA LEU A 616 18.49 28.34 -7.59
C LEU A 616 17.07 28.62 -8.06
N HIS A 617 16.68 27.84 -9.08
CA HIS A 617 15.38 27.98 -9.72
C HIS A 617 14.68 26.61 -9.85
N TRP A 618 13.33 26.65 -9.89
CA TRP A 618 12.44 25.52 -10.07
C TRP A 618 11.08 25.95 -10.59
N PHE A 619 10.17 25.02 -10.86
CA PHE A 619 8.82 25.36 -11.27
C PHE A 619 7.89 25.57 -10.06
N ASN A 620 7.05 26.62 -10.10
CA ASN A 620 5.92 26.76 -9.19
C ASN A 620 4.93 25.61 -9.37
N SER A 621 4.48 24.98 -8.29
CA SER A 621 3.57 23.84 -8.34
C SER A 621 2.10 24.22 -8.29
N TYR A 622 1.76 25.35 -7.67
CA TYR A 622 0.36 25.68 -7.37
C TYR A 622 0.08 27.17 -7.35
N TYR A 623 -1.20 27.50 -7.57
CA TYR A 623 -1.81 28.80 -7.23
C TYR A 623 -2.76 28.61 -6.03
N ASP A 624 -2.73 29.56 -5.10
CA ASP A 624 -3.59 29.55 -3.92
C ASP A 624 -5.01 30.04 -4.23
N ASN A 625 -5.92 29.98 -3.25
CA ASN A 625 -7.30 30.43 -3.44
C ASN A 625 -7.45 31.96 -3.62
N SER A 626 -6.34 32.71 -3.46
CA SER A 626 -6.26 34.13 -3.80
C SER A 626 -5.71 34.39 -5.21
N GLY A 627 -5.39 33.34 -5.97
CA GLY A 627 -4.83 33.40 -7.31
C GLY A 627 -3.37 33.81 -7.35
N ARG A 628 -2.57 33.48 -6.30
CA ARG A 628 -1.13 33.82 -6.22
C ARG A 628 -0.29 32.55 -6.34
N GLN A 629 0.84 32.64 -7.02
CA GLN A 629 1.85 31.58 -7.01
C GLN A 629 2.30 31.28 -5.58
N VAL A 630 2.39 29.98 -5.26
CA VAL A 630 2.68 29.50 -3.90
C VAL A 630 4.19 29.50 -3.60
N GLU A 631 5.02 29.24 -4.61
CA GLU A 631 6.44 28.99 -4.46
C GLU A 631 7.34 30.18 -4.87
N GLY A 632 8.65 30.01 -4.71
CA GLY A 632 9.65 31.03 -4.88
C GLY A 632 10.00 31.77 -3.60
N LEU A 633 10.74 32.89 -3.70
CA LEU A 633 11.06 33.73 -2.56
C LEU A 633 9.85 34.56 -2.12
N ARG A 634 9.38 34.35 -0.89
CA ARG A 634 8.28 35.10 -0.28
C ARG A 634 8.76 35.80 0.97
N GLY A 635 9.02 37.08 0.84
CA GLY A 635 9.69 37.87 1.89
C GLY A 635 11.10 37.37 2.15
N LYS A 636 11.33 36.66 3.25
CA LYS A 636 12.61 36.00 3.57
C LYS A 636 12.54 34.48 3.51
N THR A 637 11.38 33.92 3.20
CA THR A 637 11.15 32.46 3.19
C THR A 637 11.20 31.94 1.76
N VAL A 638 12.02 30.95 1.52
CA VAL A 638 12.04 30.18 0.27
C VAL A 638 11.02 29.08 0.37
N ARG A 639 10.10 29.04 -0.60
CA ARG A 639 9.02 28.05 -0.68
C ARG A 639 9.20 27.18 -1.91
N MET A 640 9.39 25.89 -1.69
CA MET A 640 9.52 24.88 -2.74
C MET A 640 8.70 23.66 -2.38
N MET A 641 8.02 23.07 -3.37
CA MET A 641 7.29 21.82 -3.26
C MET A 641 7.85 20.79 -4.25
N LEU A 642 7.96 19.54 -3.80
CA LEU A 642 8.53 18.45 -4.60
C LEU A 642 7.61 18.04 -5.76
N THR A 643 6.29 18.09 -5.55
CA THR A 643 5.28 17.58 -6.49
C THR A 643 5.39 18.19 -7.88
N GLY A 644 5.53 19.52 -7.99
CA GLY A 644 5.69 20.20 -9.29
C GLY A 644 6.98 19.78 -10.00
N GLN A 645 8.05 19.58 -9.26
CA GLN A 645 9.34 19.18 -9.81
C GLN A 645 9.27 17.77 -10.40
N VAL A 646 8.61 16.84 -9.70
CA VAL A 646 8.41 15.46 -10.18
C VAL A 646 7.75 15.45 -11.56
N PHE A 647 6.62 16.13 -11.70
CA PHE A 647 5.84 16.04 -12.94
C PHE A 647 6.39 16.93 -14.06
N THR A 648 7.06 18.04 -13.78
CA THR A 648 7.74 18.83 -14.81
C THR A 648 8.97 18.11 -15.37
N ILE A 649 9.67 17.33 -14.56
CA ILE A 649 10.75 16.43 -15.00
C ILE A 649 10.17 15.28 -15.85
N LEU A 650 9.17 14.59 -15.34
CA LEU A 650 8.57 13.41 -15.98
C LEU A 650 7.97 13.74 -17.35
N SER A 651 7.25 14.86 -17.44
CA SER A 651 6.61 15.30 -18.67
C SER A 651 7.59 15.83 -19.73
N GLY A 652 8.86 16.03 -19.40
CA GLY A 652 9.81 16.69 -20.28
C GLY A 652 9.57 18.21 -20.42
N THR A 653 8.76 18.80 -19.53
CA THR A 653 8.60 20.26 -19.45
C THR A 653 9.92 20.93 -19.08
N ALA A 654 10.67 20.38 -18.14
CA ALA A 654 12.03 20.76 -17.86
C ALA A 654 12.97 20.26 -18.97
N ASP A 655 13.61 21.16 -19.71
CA ASP A 655 14.74 20.81 -20.55
C ASP A 655 15.98 20.42 -19.70
N ASP A 656 17.06 19.97 -20.32
CA ASP A 656 18.22 19.48 -19.59
C ASP A 656 18.89 20.54 -18.70
N SER A 657 18.86 21.82 -19.09
CA SER A 657 19.38 22.92 -18.28
C SER A 657 18.53 23.12 -17.02
N LYS A 658 17.24 23.27 -17.18
CA LYS A 658 16.27 23.43 -16.07
C LYS A 658 16.25 22.20 -15.16
N LEU A 659 16.36 21.00 -15.74
CA LEU A 659 16.41 19.75 -15.01
C LEU A 659 17.55 19.73 -13.96
N HIS A 660 18.75 20.12 -14.37
CA HIS A 660 19.90 20.19 -13.43
C HIS A 660 19.73 21.29 -12.38
N GLU A 661 19.10 22.41 -12.71
CA GLU A 661 18.79 23.45 -11.72
C GLU A 661 17.77 22.97 -10.68
N ILE A 662 16.69 22.31 -11.12
CA ILE A 662 15.69 21.72 -10.24
C ILE A 662 16.35 20.73 -9.27
N VAL A 663 17.22 19.86 -9.78
CA VAL A 663 17.92 18.87 -8.93
C VAL A 663 18.76 19.57 -7.87
N ARG A 664 19.56 20.58 -8.25
CA ARG A 664 20.34 21.36 -7.29
C ARG A 664 19.48 22.06 -6.24
N ALA A 665 18.33 22.62 -6.66
CA ALA A 665 17.41 23.27 -5.74
C ALA A 665 16.76 22.25 -4.77
N ALA A 666 16.33 21.09 -5.27
CA ALA A 666 15.77 20.01 -4.47
C ALA A 666 16.80 19.44 -3.47
N ASP A 667 18.05 19.24 -3.90
CA ASP A 667 19.13 18.80 -3.04
C ASP A 667 19.44 19.82 -1.92
N TRP A 668 19.28 21.11 -2.21
CA TRP A 668 19.58 22.16 -1.23
C TRP A 668 18.44 22.43 -0.25
N TYR A 669 17.19 22.42 -0.75
CA TYR A 669 16.03 22.83 0.04
C TYR A 669 15.19 21.70 0.59
N LEU A 670 15.17 20.53 -0.06
CA LEU A 670 14.27 19.43 0.27
C LEU A 670 14.98 18.18 0.80
N ASP A 671 16.27 17.92 0.47
CA ASP A 671 16.97 16.74 0.96
C ASP A 671 17.32 16.88 2.44
N ASP A 672 16.71 16.05 3.28
CA ASP A 672 17.04 15.90 4.70
C ASP A 672 17.46 14.46 5.02
N PRO A 673 18.77 14.17 4.97
CA PRO A 673 19.29 12.83 5.26
C PRO A 673 18.95 12.32 6.67
N THR A 674 18.65 13.20 7.60
CA THR A 674 18.33 12.82 8.99
C THR A 674 16.92 12.26 9.12
N ARG A 675 16.03 12.62 8.18
CA ARG A 675 14.62 12.18 8.11
C ARG A 675 14.34 11.15 7.03
N GLY A 676 15.36 10.78 6.23
CA GLY A 676 15.22 9.74 5.20
C GLY A 676 15.13 10.23 3.77
N GLY A 677 15.41 11.50 3.49
CA GLY A 677 15.56 12.05 2.15
C GLY A 677 14.72 13.29 1.88
N TYR A 678 14.06 13.33 0.72
CA TYR A 678 13.44 14.54 0.19
C TYR A 678 12.09 14.82 0.84
N CYS A 679 11.99 15.95 1.53
CA CYS A 679 10.75 16.47 2.10
C CYS A 679 9.77 16.87 0.99
N LEU A 680 8.46 16.75 1.27
CA LEU A 680 7.43 17.12 0.29
C LEU A 680 7.40 18.62 -0.01
N ASN A 681 7.73 19.44 0.98
CA ASN A 681 7.87 20.91 0.82
C ASN A 681 8.84 21.47 1.87
N THR A 682 9.32 22.69 1.62
CA THR A 682 10.01 23.52 2.63
C THR A 682 9.03 24.04 3.68
N ASP A 683 9.53 24.47 4.85
CA ASP A 683 8.70 25.18 5.83
C ASP A 683 8.27 26.53 5.26
N PHE A 684 6.97 26.73 5.10
CA PHE A 684 6.42 27.99 4.60
C PHE A 684 6.37 29.10 5.65
N GLY A 685 6.61 28.77 6.92
CA GLY A 685 6.61 29.72 8.03
C GLY A 685 5.24 30.32 8.35
N GLU A 686 4.17 29.79 7.79
CA GLU A 686 2.79 30.23 8.03
C GLU A 686 1.79 29.07 7.88
N VAL A 687 0.65 29.22 8.55
CA VAL A 687 -0.50 28.31 8.40
C VAL A 687 -1.34 28.79 7.21
N LYS A 688 -1.08 28.22 6.02
CA LYS A 688 -1.67 28.66 4.75
C LYS A 688 -2.97 27.92 4.45
N LEU A 689 -4.03 28.16 5.23
CA LEU A 689 -5.33 27.48 5.08
C LEU A 689 -6.07 27.82 3.78
N ASP A 690 -5.71 28.89 3.09
CA ASP A 690 -6.24 29.21 1.75
C ASP A 690 -5.74 28.24 0.66
N MET A 691 -4.84 27.33 1.01
CA MET A 691 -4.46 26.18 0.17
C MET A 691 -5.13 24.90 0.64
N GLY A 692 -5.06 24.58 1.93
CA GLY A 692 -5.64 23.34 2.43
C GLY A 692 -5.17 22.94 3.82
N ARG A 693 -5.79 21.87 4.32
CA ARG A 693 -5.51 21.31 5.66
C ARG A 693 -4.07 20.86 5.85
N MET A 694 -3.31 20.58 4.80
CA MET A 694 -1.90 20.18 4.95
C MET A 694 -1.12 21.21 5.74
N PHE A 695 -1.33 22.50 5.52
CA PHE A 695 -0.67 23.57 6.25
C PHE A 695 -1.17 23.78 7.69
N GLY A 696 -2.21 23.04 8.10
CA GLY A 696 -2.65 22.92 9.48
C GLY A 696 -1.88 21.85 10.28
N PHE A 697 -1.20 20.92 9.60
CA PHE A 697 -0.30 19.98 10.26
C PHE A 697 1.00 20.67 10.68
N ALA A 698 1.60 20.19 11.76
CA ALA A 698 2.95 20.62 12.14
C ALA A 698 3.93 20.29 11.01
N TYR A 699 4.89 21.18 10.75
CA TYR A 699 5.91 20.94 9.74
C TYR A 699 6.74 19.68 10.07
N GLY A 700 6.95 18.85 9.09
CA GLY A 700 7.55 17.52 9.22
C GLY A 700 6.54 16.37 9.42
N SER A 701 5.24 16.70 9.41
CA SER A 701 4.17 15.69 9.60
C SER A 701 3.23 15.65 8.41
N LYS A 702 2.83 14.41 8.00
CA LYS A 702 1.94 14.20 6.86
C LYS A 702 2.43 14.94 5.61
N GLU A 703 1.51 15.53 4.87
CA GLU A 703 1.83 16.25 3.63
C GLU A 703 2.60 17.57 3.85
N ASN A 704 2.73 18.04 5.10
CA ASN A 704 3.44 19.28 5.41
C ASN A 704 4.90 19.02 5.81
N GLY A 705 5.77 18.86 4.83
CA GLY A 705 7.22 18.75 5.03
C GLY A 705 7.74 17.43 5.57
N ALA A 706 6.91 16.37 5.62
CA ALA A 706 7.42 15.02 5.84
C ALA A 706 8.17 14.51 4.61
N VAL A 707 9.03 13.50 4.79
CA VAL A 707 9.55 12.72 3.68
C VAL A 707 8.45 11.76 3.24
N PHE A 708 7.64 12.18 2.29
CA PHE A 708 6.51 11.40 1.80
C PHE A 708 7.00 10.37 0.79
N SER A 709 7.09 9.10 1.22
CA SER A 709 7.77 8.03 0.47
C SER A 709 7.24 7.88 -0.96
N HIS A 710 5.93 8.01 -1.15
CA HIS A 710 5.27 7.88 -2.44
C HIS A 710 5.78 8.93 -3.44
N MET A 711 5.77 10.22 -3.07
CA MET A 711 6.24 11.29 -3.95
C MET A 711 7.77 11.25 -4.14
N ALA A 712 8.53 10.85 -3.10
CA ALA A 712 9.96 10.69 -3.21
C ALA A 712 10.33 9.57 -4.21
N VAL A 713 9.61 8.44 -4.24
CA VAL A 713 9.84 7.39 -5.25
C VAL A 713 9.43 7.85 -6.64
N MET A 714 8.34 8.61 -6.79
CA MET A 714 7.99 9.22 -8.07
C MET A 714 9.07 10.18 -8.57
N TYR A 715 9.72 10.92 -7.66
CA TYR A 715 10.87 11.74 -7.98
C TYR A 715 12.03 10.92 -8.52
N ALA A 716 12.37 9.81 -7.85
CA ALA A 716 13.38 8.88 -8.36
C ALA A 716 13.01 8.34 -9.75
N TYR A 717 11.76 7.92 -9.95
CA TYR A 717 11.29 7.46 -11.25
C TYR A 717 11.46 8.53 -12.35
N ALA A 718 11.07 9.77 -12.05
CA ALA A 718 11.21 10.89 -12.98
C ALA A 718 12.69 11.16 -13.34
N LEU A 719 13.58 11.15 -12.34
CA LEU A 719 15.03 11.31 -12.55
C LEU A 719 15.61 10.19 -13.43
N TYR A 720 15.31 8.94 -13.11
CA TYR A 720 15.75 7.79 -13.92
C TYR A 720 15.19 7.83 -15.34
N SER A 721 13.94 8.27 -15.54
CA SER A 721 13.34 8.39 -16.87
C SER A 721 14.08 9.40 -17.76
N ARG A 722 14.75 10.39 -17.15
CA ARG A 722 15.57 11.41 -17.81
C ARG A 722 17.06 11.09 -17.79
N GLY A 723 17.45 9.87 -17.40
CA GLY A 723 18.84 9.42 -17.41
C GLY A 723 19.71 9.88 -16.21
N LEU A 724 19.13 10.55 -15.22
CA LEU A 724 19.80 10.97 -13.99
C LEU A 724 19.83 9.81 -12.97
N ALA A 725 20.61 8.75 -13.31
CA ALA A 725 20.58 7.52 -12.53
C ALA A 725 21.22 7.66 -11.14
N HIS A 726 22.25 8.47 -10.99
CA HIS A 726 22.93 8.71 -9.71
C HIS A 726 22.01 9.45 -8.74
N GLU A 727 21.32 10.48 -9.23
CA GLU A 727 20.36 11.26 -8.47
C GLU A 727 19.17 10.39 -8.05
N GLY A 728 18.60 9.64 -9.00
CA GLY A 728 17.52 8.70 -8.73
C GLY A 728 17.93 7.60 -7.74
N ARG A 729 19.14 7.05 -7.87
CA ARG A 729 19.72 6.07 -6.95
C ARG A 729 19.80 6.63 -5.53
N ARG A 730 20.30 7.86 -5.38
CA ARG A 730 20.41 8.55 -4.09
C ARG A 730 19.05 8.66 -3.39
N VAL A 731 17.99 9.01 -4.12
CA VAL A 731 16.62 9.10 -3.55
C VAL A 731 16.16 7.74 -3.03
N LEU A 732 16.29 6.68 -3.85
CA LEU A 732 15.86 5.33 -3.44
C LEU A 732 16.68 4.81 -2.26
N GLU A 733 17.99 5.09 -2.25
CA GLU A 733 18.87 4.67 -1.18
C GLU A 733 18.56 5.37 0.15
N ARG A 734 18.23 6.68 0.12
CA ARG A 734 17.77 7.40 1.32
C ARG A 734 16.58 6.71 1.98
N LEU A 735 15.53 6.41 1.21
CA LEU A 735 14.32 5.73 1.69
C LEU A 735 14.64 4.33 2.23
N TYR A 736 15.44 3.55 1.50
CA TYR A 736 15.85 2.22 1.91
C TYR A 736 16.64 2.24 3.22
N ARG A 737 17.69 3.07 3.31
CA ARG A 737 18.52 3.17 4.51
C ARG A 737 17.72 3.62 5.73
N GLN A 738 16.83 4.58 5.56
CA GLN A 738 15.95 5.04 6.64
C GLN A 738 14.99 3.93 7.08
N SER A 739 14.38 3.19 6.14
CA SER A 739 13.51 2.05 6.46
C SER A 739 14.26 0.96 7.23
N MET A 740 15.53 0.71 6.89
CA MET A 740 16.36 -0.31 7.52
C MET A 740 16.97 0.13 8.87
N ASP A 741 17.04 1.43 9.16
CA ASP A 741 17.45 1.94 10.47
C ASP A 741 16.31 1.80 11.48
N PHE A 742 16.10 0.59 11.99
CA PHE A 742 15.02 0.29 12.92
C PHE A 742 15.03 1.17 14.19
N ALA A 743 16.21 1.64 14.62
CA ALA A 743 16.33 2.51 15.77
C ALA A 743 15.64 3.87 15.56
N LYS A 744 15.63 4.37 14.34
CA LYS A 744 14.98 5.61 13.93
C LYS A 744 13.58 5.37 13.38
N SER A 745 13.48 4.51 12.35
CA SER A 745 12.23 4.30 11.62
C SER A 745 11.11 3.67 12.45
N ARG A 746 11.45 2.83 13.42
CA ARG A 746 10.49 2.13 14.29
C ARG A 746 9.43 1.33 13.51
N ILE A 747 9.77 0.84 12.32
CA ILE A 747 8.93 -0.05 11.52
C ILE A 747 9.64 -1.40 11.31
N LEU A 748 8.86 -2.46 11.22
CA LEU A 748 9.34 -3.77 10.76
C LEU A 748 9.59 -3.69 9.23
N PRO A 749 10.24 -4.70 8.59
CA PRO A 749 10.64 -4.57 7.21
C PRO A 749 9.50 -4.15 6.27
N GLY A 750 9.79 -3.22 5.38
CA GLY A 750 8.86 -2.63 4.44
C GLY A 750 9.14 -1.13 4.23
N ILE A 751 8.27 -0.46 3.49
CA ILE A 751 8.31 0.99 3.28
C ILE A 751 7.06 1.63 3.90
N PRO A 752 7.19 2.76 4.65
CA PRO A 752 6.04 3.48 5.20
C PRO A 752 5.48 4.50 4.21
N GLU A 753 4.31 5.06 4.52
CA GLU A 753 3.73 6.17 3.76
C GLU A 753 4.63 7.41 3.81
N TYR A 754 5.12 7.75 5.01
CA TYR A 754 6.06 8.86 5.19
C TYR A 754 6.97 8.65 6.40
N PHE A 755 8.07 9.42 6.45
CA PHE A 755 8.88 9.60 7.65
C PHE A 755 8.62 11.01 8.20
N ASP A 756 8.34 11.07 9.51
CA ASP A 756 8.06 12.31 10.23
C ASP A 756 9.32 13.14 10.52
N GLU A 757 9.17 14.22 11.32
CA GLU A 757 10.27 15.12 11.70
C GLU A 757 11.39 14.44 12.50
N ARG A 758 11.14 13.23 13.04
CA ARG A 758 12.12 12.42 13.78
C ARG A 758 12.70 11.29 12.94
N GLY A 759 12.24 11.15 11.70
CA GLY A 759 12.58 10.04 10.83
C GLY A 759 11.87 8.73 11.20
N GLN A 760 10.79 8.80 12.00
CA GLN A 760 9.96 7.65 12.31
C GLN A 760 9.02 7.35 11.13
N GLY A 761 8.94 6.08 10.74
CA GLY A 761 8.04 5.63 9.67
C GLY A 761 6.61 5.54 10.15
N MET A 762 5.72 6.22 9.43
CA MET A 762 4.31 6.29 9.74
C MET A 762 3.50 5.54 8.68
N TYR A 763 2.43 4.87 9.12
CA TYR A 763 1.55 4.05 8.27
C TYR A 763 2.32 3.05 7.38
N PRO A 764 3.07 2.10 7.97
CA PRO A 764 3.78 1.07 7.22
C PRO A 764 2.80 0.14 6.49
N TYR A 765 3.28 -0.49 5.42
CA TYR A 765 2.65 -1.50 4.57
C TYR A 765 1.60 -1.00 3.56
N LEU A 766 0.68 -0.11 3.91
CA LEU A 766 -0.40 0.30 3.01
C LEU A 766 -0.11 1.65 2.35
N THR A 767 0.88 1.68 1.50
CA THR A 767 1.32 2.86 0.75
C THR A 767 1.56 2.57 -0.72
N GLY A 768 1.16 3.47 -1.61
CA GLY A 768 1.48 3.42 -3.03
C GLY A 768 2.99 3.54 -3.33
N ALA A 769 3.80 3.96 -2.35
CA ALA A 769 5.25 4.02 -2.47
C ALA A 769 5.86 2.68 -2.87
N ALA A 770 5.32 1.56 -2.35
CA ALA A 770 5.81 0.22 -2.67
C ALA A 770 5.62 -0.10 -4.16
N SER A 771 4.45 0.20 -4.72
CA SER A 771 4.17 -0.02 -6.15
C SER A 771 5.11 0.78 -7.04
N TRP A 772 5.33 2.06 -6.73
CA TRP A 772 6.27 2.90 -7.47
C TRP A 772 7.72 2.47 -7.29
N PHE A 773 8.10 1.97 -6.11
CA PHE A 773 9.45 1.49 -5.87
C PHE A 773 9.76 0.26 -6.75
N LEU A 774 8.84 -0.70 -6.81
CA LEU A 774 8.94 -1.87 -7.67
C LEU A 774 8.97 -1.50 -9.15
N LEU A 775 8.07 -0.61 -9.58
CA LEU A 775 8.04 -0.09 -10.94
C LEU A 775 9.38 0.57 -11.30
N THR A 776 9.90 1.45 -10.43
CA THR A 776 11.16 2.15 -10.66
C THR A 776 12.34 1.18 -10.76
N LEU A 777 12.45 0.24 -9.81
CA LEU A 777 13.53 -0.73 -9.84
C LEU A 777 13.48 -1.60 -11.09
N GLN A 778 12.34 -2.20 -11.39
CA GLN A 778 12.24 -3.12 -12.51
C GLN A 778 12.42 -2.42 -13.84
N THR A 779 11.64 -1.34 -14.10
CA THR A 779 11.57 -0.74 -15.44
C THR A 779 12.64 0.32 -15.70
N GLN A 780 13.13 0.99 -14.65
CA GLN A 780 14.12 2.06 -14.81
C GLN A 780 15.53 1.64 -14.39
N VAL A 781 15.69 1.08 -13.18
CA VAL A 781 17.03 0.75 -12.67
C VAL A 781 17.60 -0.48 -13.36
N PHE A 782 16.90 -1.62 -13.28
CA PHE A 782 17.28 -2.84 -13.99
C PHE A 782 16.85 -2.81 -15.47
N GLY A 783 15.91 -1.94 -15.83
CA GLY A 783 15.50 -1.70 -17.20
C GLY A 783 14.82 -2.88 -17.86
N VAL A 784 14.12 -3.74 -17.11
CA VAL A 784 13.38 -4.91 -17.63
C VAL A 784 11.91 -4.59 -17.75
N SER A 785 11.40 -4.46 -18.96
CA SER A 785 10.01 -4.05 -19.22
C SER A 785 9.46 -4.63 -20.53
N GLY A 786 8.15 -4.61 -20.68
CA GLY A 786 7.50 -4.82 -21.96
C GLY A 786 7.63 -3.60 -22.88
N HIS A 787 7.70 -3.85 -24.18
CA HIS A 787 7.63 -2.85 -25.23
C HIS A 787 6.65 -3.29 -26.31
N MET A 788 5.36 -2.97 -26.09
CA MET A 788 4.26 -3.46 -26.96
C MET A 788 4.24 -4.99 -27.09
N GLY A 789 4.53 -5.68 -25.96
CA GLY A 789 4.60 -7.14 -25.88
C GLY A 789 5.97 -7.74 -26.20
N ASP A 790 6.91 -7.00 -26.78
CA ASP A 790 8.32 -7.38 -26.88
C ASP A 790 9.01 -7.19 -25.53
N LEU A 791 10.12 -7.87 -25.28
CA LEU A 791 10.91 -7.68 -24.06
C LEU A 791 12.03 -6.65 -24.30
N ALA A 792 11.98 -5.55 -23.55
CA ALA A 792 13.03 -4.53 -23.56
C ALA A 792 13.96 -4.69 -22.35
N ILE A 793 15.26 -4.58 -22.59
CA ILE A 793 16.32 -4.55 -21.58
C ILE A 793 17.10 -3.26 -21.75
N SER A 794 17.04 -2.37 -20.75
CA SER A 794 17.67 -1.04 -20.80
C SER A 794 18.11 -0.58 -19.40
N PRO A 795 19.15 -1.23 -18.81
CA PRO A 795 19.60 -0.96 -17.45
C PRO A 795 20.18 0.44 -17.29
N LYS A 796 19.95 1.03 -16.11
CA LYS A 796 20.61 2.26 -15.62
C LYS A 796 21.25 1.99 -14.27
N LEU A 797 22.07 0.90 -14.22
CA LEU A 797 22.75 0.46 -13.01
C LEU A 797 24.01 1.30 -12.78
N THR A 798 24.21 1.78 -11.57
CA THR A 798 25.43 2.47 -11.14
C THR A 798 26.49 1.45 -10.68
N ALA A 799 27.77 1.82 -10.73
CA ALA A 799 28.88 0.90 -10.44
C ALA A 799 28.79 0.28 -9.02
N ASP A 800 28.26 1.02 -8.03
CA ASP A 800 28.09 0.58 -6.65
C ASP A 800 27.03 -0.52 -6.48
N MET A 801 26.17 -0.75 -7.46
CA MET A 801 25.14 -1.77 -7.42
C MET A 801 25.66 -3.17 -7.77
N PHE A 802 26.78 -3.26 -8.52
CA PHE A 802 27.38 -4.54 -8.86
C PHE A 802 28.15 -5.12 -7.67
N ASP A 803 28.03 -6.43 -7.44
CA ASP A 803 28.78 -7.14 -6.42
C ASP A 803 30.27 -7.23 -6.77
N ASP A 804 31.09 -7.87 -5.90
CA ASP A 804 32.54 -7.99 -6.10
C ASP A 804 32.91 -8.84 -7.33
N SER A 805 31.97 -9.61 -7.88
CA SER A 805 32.15 -10.33 -9.16
C SER A 805 31.73 -9.52 -10.38
N GLY A 806 31.33 -8.25 -10.21
CA GLY A 806 30.82 -7.39 -11.27
C GLY A 806 29.40 -7.79 -11.72
N THR A 807 28.59 -8.37 -10.83
CA THR A 807 27.28 -8.93 -11.19
C THR A 807 26.13 -8.21 -10.45
N ALA A 808 25.04 -7.97 -11.16
CA ALA A 808 23.74 -7.58 -10.59
C ALA A 808 22.65 -8.44 -11.22
N LYS A 809 21.58 -8.78 -10.47
CA LYS A 809 20.54 -9.71 -10.95
C LYS A 809 19.15 -9.21 -10.60
N ILE A 810 18.21 -9.53 -11.50
CA ILE A 810 16.76 -9.38 -11.25
C ILE A 810 16.01 -10.63 -11.70
N GLU A 811 15.04 -11.03 -10.90
CA GLU A 811 14.00 -11.96 -11.30
C GLU A 811 12.66 -11.24 -11.22
N CYS A 812 11.89 -11.24 -12.32
CA CYS A 812 10.63 -10.50 -12.42
C CYS A 812 9.73 -11.10 -13.51
N THR A 813 8.55 -10.53 -13.67
CA THR A 813 7.70 -10.77 -14.83
C THR A 813 7.79 -9.55 -15.76
N ALA A 814 8.03 -9.77 -17.05
CA ALA A 814 8.00 -8.75 -18.08
C ALA A 814 7.57 -9.35 -19.43
N ALA A 815 6.89 -8.58 -20.26
CA ALA A 815 6.32 -9.03 -21.53
C ALA A 815 5.51 -10.33 -21.37
N GLY A 816 4.76 -10.47 -20.27
CA GLY A 816 3.95 -11.65 -19.95
C GLY A 816 4.76 -12.93 -19.65
N ARG A 817 6.04 -12.83 -19.33
CA ARG A 817 6.97 -13.94 -19.08
C ARG A 817 7.70 -13.77 -17.76
N ARG A 818 8.01 -14.88 -17.08
CA ARG A 818 8.95 -14.87 -15.96
C ARG A 818 10.37 -14.77 -16.53
N VAL A 819 11.08 -13.70 -16.16
CA VAL A 819 12.40 -13.35 -16.69
C VAL A 819 13.40 -13.29 -15.54
N TRP A 820 14.53 -13.94 -15.74
CA TRP A 820 15.71 -13.83 -14.89
C TRP A 820 16.82 -13.19 -15.69
N VAL A 821 17.34 -12.04 -15.25
CA VAL A 821 18.41 -11.30 -15.94
C VAL A 821 19.59 -11.17 -15.03
N GLN A 822 20.75 -11.59 -15.52
CA GLN A 822 22.05 -11.34 -14.90
C GLN A 822 22.83 -10.35 -15.74
N TYR A 823 23.14 -9.21 -15.17
CA TYR A 823 24.05 -8.21 -15.76
C TYR A 823 25.47 -8.55 -15.35
N ILE A 824 26.39 -8.50 -16.31
CA ILE A 824 27.83 -8.71 -16.14
C ILE A 824 28.54 -7.43 -16.55
N ASN A 825 29.23 -6.80 -15.61
CA ASN A 825 30.01 -5.58 -15.78
C ASN A 825 31.50 -5.86 -15.50
N PRO A 826 32.21 -6.47 -16.46
CA PRO A 826 33.58 -6.96 -16.24
C PRO A 826 34.61 -5.84 -16.10
N LEU A 827 34.25 -4.62 -16.50
CA LEU A 827 35.16 -3.46 -16.49
C LEU A 827 34.79 -2.47 -15.36
N ALA A 828 33.88 -2.82 -14.47
CA ALA A 828 33.38 -1.97 -13.38
C ALA A 828 32.96 -0.56 -13.84
N LEU A 829 32.29 -0.50 -15.01
CA LEU A 829 31.82 0.75 -15.62
C LEU A 829 30.63 1.32 -14.84
N ASP A 830 30.57 2.65 -14.81
CA ASP A 830 29.44 3.35 -14.21
C ASP A 830 28.36 3.72 -15.24
N TRP A 831 27.17 4.14 -14.76
CA TRP A 831 26.14 4.66 -15.65
C TRP A 831 26.67 5.82 -16.50
N GLY A 832 26.39 5.74 -17.81
CA GLY A 832 26.91 6.69 -18.80
C GLY A 832 28.24 6.30 -19.43
N GLU A 833 28.95 5.32 -18.89
CA GLU A 833 30.24 4.79 -19.40
C GLU A 833 30.08 3.48 -20.19
N TYR A 834 28.93 2.82 -20.12
CA TYR A 834 28.67 1.54 -20.77
C TYR A 834 27.56 1.57 -21.81
N ASP A 835 27.64 0.64 -22.74
CA ASP A 835 26.61 0.16 -23.62
C ASP A 835 26.36 -1.34 -23.33
N ILE A 836 25.24 -1.90 -23.83
CA ILE A 836 25.04 -3.35 -23.83
C ILE A 836 25.78 -3.93 -25.04
N ASP A 837 26.73 -4.82 -24.80
CA ASP A 837 27.35 -5.59 -25.85
C ASP A 837 26.33 -6.58 -26.44
N PHE A 838 25.79 -7.44 -25.62
CA PHE A 838 24.71 -8.36 -26.00
C PHE A 838 23.89 -8.84 -24.80
N ALA A 839 22.67 -9.32 -25.11
CA ALA A 839 21.91 -10.21 -24.25
C ALA A 839 21.94 -11.63 -24.85
N ALA A 840 22.10 -12.63 -24.02
CA ALA A 840 22.18 -14.03 -24.46
C ALA A 840 21.30 -14.96 -23.63
N CYS A 841 20.67 -15.93 -24.30
CA CYS A 841 19.97 -17.05 -23.71
C CYS A 841 20.34 -18.34 -24.46
N LYS A 842 21.05 -19.26 -23.80
CA LYS A 842 21.61 -20.47 -24.43
C LYS A 842 22.44 -20.10 -25.68
N GLU A 843 22.08 -20.58 -26.86
CA GLU A 843 22.78 -20.31 -28.12
C GLU A 843 22.28 -19.03 -28.83
N ARG A 844 21.19 -18.42 -28.38
CA ARG A 844 20.68 -17.18 -28.97
C ARG A 844 21.36 -15.96 -28.38
N LYS A 845 21.66 -15.00 -29.24
CA LYS A 845 22.33 -13.74 -28.88
C LYS A 845 21.66 -12.57 -29.57
N TRP A 846 21.32 -11.54 -28.80
CA TRP A 846 20.75 -10.29 -29.31
C TRP A 846 21.76 -9.16 -29.04
N ILE A 847 22.07 -8.44 -30.09
CA ILE A 847 23.06 -7.36 -30.03
C ILE A 847 22.38 -6.08 -29.51
N GLY A 848 22.98 -5.43 -28.55
CA GLY A 848 22.47 -4.18 -27.99
C GLY A 848 22.54 -3.00 -29.00
N LYS A 849 21.67 -2.05 -28.90
CA LYS A 849 21.75 -0.73 -29.56
C LYS A 849 21.96 0.33 -28.49
N GLY A 850 23.24 0.74 -28.27
CA GLY A 850 23.58 1.55 -27.10
C GLY A 850 23.27 0.82 -25.80
N THR A 851 22.52 1.44 -24.93
CA THR A 851 22.11 0.86 -23.63
C THR A 851 20.82 0.00 -23.69
N THR A 852 20.34 -0.36 -24.90
CA THR A 852 19.05 -1.05 -25.04
C THR A 852 19.15 -2.30 -25.93
N VAL A 853 18.46 -3.37 -25.52
CA VAL A 853 18.17 -4.56 -26.36
C VAL A 853 16.66 -4.76 -26.35
N ILE A 854 16.08 -4.98 -27.54
CA ILE A 854 14.68 -5.38 -27.68
C ILE A 854 14.68 -6.82 -28.25
N ILE A 855 13.99 -7.72 -27.55
CA ILE A 855 13.80 -9.10 -27.95
C ILE A 855 12.36 -9.25 -28.42
N PRO A 856 12.13 -9.55 -29.73
CA PRO A 856 10.80 -9.68 -30.29
C PRO A 856 9.98 -10.78 -29.59
N ARG A 857 8.67 -10.54 -29.48
CA ARG A 857 7.72 -11.45 -28.81
C ARG A 857 7.75 -12.87 -29.40
N GLU A 858 7.91 -13.02 -30.70
CA GLU A 858 7.98 -14.29 -31.39
C GLU A 858 9.26 -15.09 -31.10
N GLU A 859 10.29 -14.43 -30.57
CA GLU A 859 11.54 -15.06 -30.16
C GLU A 859 11.53 -15.48 -28.69
N LEU A 860 10.52 -15.01 -27.93
CA LEU A 860 10.37 -15.38 -26.53
C LEU A 860 9.76 -16.78 -26.39
N PRO A 861 10.16 -17.60 -25.41
CA PRO A 861 9.57 -18.92 -25.18
C PRO A 861 8.08 -18.82 -24.84
N ASN A 862 7.26 -19.65 -25.43
CA ASN A 862 5.80 -19.66 -25.21
C ASN A 862 5.44 -20.02 -23.75
N ASN A 863 6.23 -20.87 -23.12
CA ASN A 863 6.06 -21.30 -21.73
C ASN A 863 7.42 -21.42 -21.04
N GLY A 864 7.47 -21.05 -19.76
CA GLY A 864 8.66 -21.24 -18.94
C GLY A 864 9.38 -19.94 -18.55
N GLN A 865 10.48 -20.10 -17.85
CA GLN A 865 11.36 -19.03 -17.39
C GLN A 865 12.40 -18.71 -18.47
N LEU A 866 12.53 -17.41 -18.79
CA LEU A 866 13.58 -16.91 -19.67
C LEU A 866 14.79 -16.46 -18.81
N SER A 867 15.93 -17.09 -19.01
CA SER A 867 17.18 -16.72 -18.34
C SER A 867 18.09 -15.99 -19.31
N LEU A 868 18.40 -14.73 -19.03
CA LEU A 868 19.23 -13.86 -19.84
C LEU A 868 20.53 -13.51 -19.11
N THR A 869 21.63 -13.54 -19.84
CA THR A 869 22.90 -12.92 -19.44
C THR A 869 23.12 -11.69 -20.32
N VAL A 870 23.27 -10.52 -19.68
CA VAL A 870 23.49 -9.24 -20.35
C VAL A 870 24.89 -8.78 -20.03
N THR A 871 25.74 -8.68 -21.06
CA THR A 871 27.13 -8.24 -20.91
C THR A 871 27.23 -6.76 -21.25
N LEU A 872 27.87 -5.99 -20.37
CA LEU A 872 28.16 -4.57 -20.57
C LEU A 872 29.55 -4.40 -21.15
N CYS A 873 29.71 -3.44 -22.06
CA CYS A 873 30.99 -3.03 -22.63
C CYS A 873 31.16 -1.51 -22.53
N ARG A 874 32.34 -1.01 -22.77
CA ARG A 874 32.61 0.43 -22.80
C ARG A 874 31.74 1.12 -23.85
N LYS A 875 31.21 2.28 -23.53
CA LYS A 875 30.41 3.10 -24.44
C LYS A 875 31.20 3.40 -25.73
N GLY A 876 30.59 3.11 -26.88
CA GLY A 876 31.21 3.29 -28.20
C GLY A 876 32.32 2.28 -28.53
N ALA A 877 32.60 1.28 -27.68
CA ALA A 877 33.66 0.29 -27.89
C ALA A 877 33.26 -0.86 -28.81
N ARG A 878 32.21 -0.75 -29.58
CA ARG A 878 31.83 -1.78 -30.55
C ARG A 878 32.88 -1.91 -31.61
N ALA A 879 33.50 -3.09 -31.65
CA ALA A 879 34.19 -3.52 -32.85
C ALA A 879 33.15 -3.68 -33.97
N ASP A 880 33.41 -3.08 -35.11
CA ASP A 880 32.71 -3.34 -36.37
C ASP A 880 32.66 -4.86 -36.60
N VAL A 881 31.49 -5.49 -36.45
CA VAL A 881 31.25 -6.85 -36.89
C VAL A 881 30.19 -6.82 -37.97
#